data_80fab01d2a5c871562fd95f329160c49
#
_entry.id   80fab01d2a5c871562fd95f329160c49
#
_cell.length_a   1.000
_cell.length_b   1.000
_cell.length_c   1.000
_cell.angle_alpha   90.00
_cell.angle_beta   90.00
_cell.angle_gamma   90.00
#
_symmetry.space_group_name_H-M   'P 1'
#
loop_
_entity.id
_entity.type
_entity.pdbx_description
1 polymer ?
#
loop_
_entity_poly.entity_id
_entity_poly.type
_entity_poly.pdbx_seq_one_letter_code
_entity_poly.pdbx_strand_id
1 'polypeptide(L)'
;MPRLFRFILFAAIFCGAAGSARAQYPFGKNKVIYQGRNWRVLQTEHVDIYHYAPDSTLILYLAPLVEQTFQEYSETFHLDFKRRLPFVFYATHYDFQQTNILPSLISEYTGGFTDLMKGRIAVPANGSYANLRHVARHEMVHAFMLEKLHRVMDDRGKFTYGQPPLWFTEGMAEYLADSPQSPQGEMFVRDALLNSRLYHLDEIWRIEGSYMMYKQGEAILNYIGTNYGKDAVIRILENWWTASDFSLVLKNTIGVDMFELDDGFQKYARRRYYPSMLEHEFASDLGKQLTPDGSFYNRPTATIGPEGETDICAVTARDGRVVICSGPRTEEGGWHPDVLVTGGRSGRLESIPAFRSKIEAHGDTLIFVAKNNARDRLYLWSRSHHKEIASWRFDGLTMLQSPTLSGDGRRIVFSAIEARGRMDLFLLHLEDGKLERLTEDGYSEEDPDYNPHADVILFTSDRGAGEDLNRTHIYEMVLATREIVPVEGGPFADTNPDWSPDGKSFLFISDRDGTPDVYLHRPDGVVRQTNVTTGCSVPAFMPDGEHFLASVYERGEFHTYEFPIRNPAHSLRAPLPPDTLQVPWSRADVDPSSFVTKPYRTKFGIDFVGAGVAIDPSAGDIGNGGQMVLTDLLGNHQINIIFGTTTEDFSSVLKDFNAAVSYTNLSHHLNYSLAAFHLNSFTDRVFLSNQEKRTGGAFALSYPLSKFDRIEASTVFRQIEKINPATLAGLRQRESITGSVYLSAVRDNTLWTYGGPLLGWRFYVTGGPTVDFLGRGFDSSLLQFDVRRYVKLGPRVTLAMRYVTRNAWGGDDLVFYLGGPWTLRGYPYNEFLGRTTHLFNTELRFPLLDGLRIVLPFGPIELPMFRGALFFDAGRTSRNTFSVLDTDWLGTLGVGAELNLGYAPVIRVNFTWPTDLVTIKKDSGFELFIGYNY
;
A
#
# COMPACT_ATOMS: atom_id res chain seq x y z
N MET A 1 -31.03 17.16 22.14
CA MET A 1 -30.69 16.75 20.76
C MET A 1 -29.19 16.84 20.41
N PRO A 2 -28.37 17.86 20.79
CA PRO A 2 -26.95 17.85 20.36
C PRO A 2 -26.09 16.77 21.05
N ARG A 3 -26.45 16.28 22.21
CA ARG A 3 -25.70 15.20 22.88
C ARG A 3 -25.98 13.83 22.26
N LEU A 4 -27.20 13.57 21.79
CA LEU A 4 -27.59 12.32 21.15
C LEU A 4 -26.94 12.19 19.76
N PHE A 5 -26.86 13.31 19.00
CA PHE A 5 -26.20 13.34 17.69
C PHE A 5 -24.68 13.18 17.80
N ARG A 6 -24.04 13.78 18.81
CA ARG A 6 -22.61 13.52 19.11
C ARG A 6 -22.38 12.09 19.54
N PHE A 7 -23.30 11.48 20.26
CA PHE A 7 -23.21 10.08 20.68
C PHE A 7 -23.38 9.13 19.49
N ILE A 8 -24.30 9.41 18.57
CA ILE A 8 -24.53 8.62 17.35
C ILE A 8 -23.33 8.77 16.39
N LEU A 9 -22.79 9.98 16.21
CA LEU A 9 -21.63 10.21 15.37
C LEU A 9 -20.36 9.60 15.99
N PHE A 10 -20.19 9.71 17.32
CA PHE A 10 -19.09 9.08 18.05
C PHE A 10 -19.20 7.56 18.04
N ALA A 11 -20.41 7.00 18.19
CA ALA A 11 -20.66 5.56 18.05
C ALA A 11 -20.40 5.07 16.60
N ALA A 12 -20.74 5.86 15.58
CA ALA A 12 -20.43 5.52 14.18
C ALA A 12 -18.93 5.56 13.88
N ILE A 13 -18.17 6.50 14.45
CA ILE A 13 -16.71 6.61 14.31
C ILE A 13 -16.03 5.47 15.09
N PHE A 14 -16.53 5.13 16.28
CA PHE A 14 -15.98 4.02 17.10
C PHE A 14 -16.32 2.63 16.51
N CYS A 15 -17.45 2.47 15.81
CA CYS A 15 -17.73 1.24 15.05
C CYS A 15 -16.74 1.03 13.89
N GLY A 16 -16.12 2.09 13.37
CA GLY A 16 -15.06 2.00 12.36
C GLY A 16 -13.77 1.35 12.86
N ALA A 17 -13.46 1.47 14.15
CA ALA A 17 -12.29 0.85 14.77
C ALA A 17 -12.47 -0.66 15.06
N ALA A 18 -13.69 -1.18 15.01
CA ALA A 18 -14.00 -2.61 15.14
C ALA A 18 -13.67 -3.44 13.88
N GLY A 19 -12.68 -3.02 13.12
CA GLY A 19 -12.26 -3.62 11.83
C GLY A 19 -11.59 -4.99 11.93
N SER A 20 -12.03 -5.89 12.81
CA SER A 20 -11.42 -7.22 12.92
C SER A 20 -12.38 -8.38 13.04
N ALA A 21 -13.67 -8.20 12.77
CA ALA A 21 -14.56 -9.35 12.54
C ALA A 21 -14.28 -9.96 11.16
N ARG A 22 -13.05 -10.44 10.92
CA ARG A 22 -12.67 -11.23 9.73
C ARG A 22 -13.45 -12.54 9.62
N ALA A 23 -14.20 -12.91 10.65
CA ALA A 23 -15.04 -14.12 10.67
C ALA A 23 -16.22 -14.08 9.69
N GLN A 24 -16.63 -12.91 9.19
CA GLN A 24 -17.76 -12.79 8.27
C GLN A 24 -17.38 -12.71 6.78
N TYR A 25 -16.10 -12.41 6.47
CA TYR A 25 -15.63 -12.32 5.08
C TYR A 25 -14.41 -13.21 4.87
N PRO A 26 -14.60 -14.34 4.17
CA PRO A 26 -13.49 -15.25 3.85
C PRO A 26 -12.48 -14.65 2.88
N PHE A 27 -12.77 -13.49 2.31
CA PHE A 27 -11.94 -12.84 1.31
C PHE A 27 -10.85 -11.97 1.93
N GLY A 28 -9.94 -11.55 1.07
CA GLY A 28 -8.81 -10.69 1.36
C GLY A 28 -7.54 -11.26 0.76
N LYS A 29 -6.63 -10.35 0.38
CA LYS A 29 -5.28 -10.70 -0.05
C LYS A 29 -4.46 -11.15 1.15
N ASN A 30 -3.48 -12.00 0.90
CA ASN A 30 -2.66 -12.59 1.93
C ASN A 30 -1.40 -11.77 2.18
N LYS A 31 -0.99 -11.67 3.43
CA LYS A 31 0.41 -11.45 3.80
C LYS A 31 1.07 -12.82 3.85
N VAL A 32 2.18 -12.96 3.14
CA VAL A 32 2.85 -14.26 3.01
C VAL A 32 4.24 -14.13 3.57
N ILE A 33 4.53 -14.80 4.67
CA ILE A 33 5.89 -14.96 5.18
C ILE A 33 6.51 -16.16 4.46
N TYR A 34 7.27 -15.88 3.41
CA TYR A 34 7.88 -16.94 2.59
C TYR A 34 9.04 -17.65 3.27
N GLN A 35 9.76 -16.94 4.16
CA GLN A 35 10.88 -17.51 4.93
C GLN A 35 10.80 -17.02 6.37
N GLY A 36 11.00 -17.95 7.31
CA GLY A 36 11.16 -17.61 8.72
C GLY A 36 12.45 -16.82 8.96
N ARG A 37 12.43 -15.87 9.90
CA ARG A 37 13.58 -15.01 10.23
C ARG A 37 14.00 -15.21 11.69
N ASN A 38 15.30 -15.32 11.90
CA ASN A 38 15.87 -15.40 13.24
C ASN A 38 16.11 -13.97 13.77
N TRP A 39 15.07 -13.37 14.31
CA TRP A 39 15.12 -12.02 14.84
C TRP A 39 16.05 -11.88 16.03
N ARG A 40 16.79 -10.80 16.05
CA ARG A 40 17.72 -10.37 17.08
C ARG A 40 17.44 -8.92 17.46
N VAL A 41 17.92 -8.50 18.62
CA VAL A 41 17.82 -7.12 19.11
C VAL A 41 19.21 -6.60 19.38
N LEU A 42 19.62 -5.58 18.66
CA LEU A 42 20.81 -4.81 18.94
C LEU A 42 20.39 -3.61 19.79
N GLN A 43 21.02 -3.45 20.95
CA GLN A 43 20.68 -2.38 21.88
C GLN A 43 21.73 -1.29 21.81
N THR A 44 21.33 -0.08 21.45
CA THR A 44 22.09 1.14 21.64
C THR A 44 21.71 1.81 22.96
N GLU A 45 22.18 3.01 23.23
CA GLU A 45 21.83 3.74 24.45
C GLU A 45 20.31 4.06 24.51
N HIS A 46 19.72 4.51 23.39
CA HIS A 46 18.34 5.01 23.35
C HIS A 46 17.43 4.21 22.42
N VAL A 47 17.94 3.26 21.60
CA VAL A 47 17.17 2.53 20.60
C VAL A 47 17.37 1.03 20.72
N ASP A 48 16.31 0.25 20.64
CA ASP A 48 16.32 -1.21 20.47
C ASP A 48 16.09 -1.53 18.98
N ILE A 49 17.14 -1.92 18.23
CA ILE A 49 17.06 -2.25 16.82
C ILE A 49 16.77 -3.74 16.64
N TYR A 50 15.57 -4.06 16.14
CA TYR A 50 15.14 -5.43 15.81
C TYR A 50 15.54 -5.74 14.39
N HIS A 51 16.37 -6.75 14.17
CA HIS A 51 16.88 -7.16 12.86
C HIS A 51 17.09 -8.67 12.77
N TYR A 52 17.33 -9.19 11.58
CA TYR A 52 17.58 -10.62 11.32
C TYR A 52 18.82 -10.86 10.44
N ALA A 53 19.54 -9.81 10.06
CA ALA A 53 20.77 -9.87 9.25
C ALA A 53 21.99 -9.42 10.10
N PRO A 54 22.56 -10.30 10.95
CA PRO A 54 23.56 -9.92 11.93
C PRO A 54 24.90 -9.46 11.32
N ASP A 55 25.24 -9.95 10.13
CA ASP A 55 26.52 -9.66 9.46
C ASP A 55 26.38 -8.53 8.42
N SER A 56 25.28 -7.77 8.48
CA SER A 56 25.00 -6.72 7.52
C SER A 56 25.77 -5.45 7.86
N THR A 57 26.51 -4.91 6.90
CA THR A 57 27.12 -3.58 6.97
C THR A 57 26.09 -2.47 7.21
N LEU A 58 24.83 -2.72 6.75
CA LEU A 58 23.72 -1.79 6.99
C LEU A 58 23.37 -1.63 8.47
N ILE A 59 23.50 -2.66 9.30
CA ILE A 59 23.26 -2.55 10.75
C ILE A 59 24.33 -1.70 11.41
N LEU A 60 25.58 -1.85 10.97
CA LEU A 60 26.71 -1.03 11.46
C LEU A 60 26.58 0.44 11.05
N TYR A 61 25.96 0.70 9.89
CA TYR A 61 25.61 2.05 9.45
C TYR A 61 24.40 2.60 10.21
N LEU A 62 23.34 1.79 10.36
CA LEU A 62 22.07 2.22 10.94
C LEU A 62 22.18 2.54 12.44
N ALA A 63 22.91 1.75 13.21
CA ALA A 63 22.98 1.91 14.67
C ALA A 63 23.54 3.29 15.10
N PRO A 64 24.68 3.76 14.59
CA PRO A 64 25.15 5.13 14.84
C PRO A 64 24.19 6.19 14.32
N LEU A 65 23.62 5.98 13.13
CA LEU A 65 22.67 6.92 12.50
C LEU A 65 21.46 7.17 13.40
N VAL A 66 20.79 6.10 13.88
CA VAL A 66 19.59 6.26 14.71
C VAL A 66 19.92 6.84 16.08
N GLU A 67 21.08 6.54 16.62
CA GLU A 67 21.54 7.10 17.91
C GLU A 67 21.84 8.59 17.77
N GLN A 68 22.59 9.01 16.76
CA GLN A 68 22.86 10.40 16.45
C GLN A 68 21.56 11.19 16.19
N THR A 69 20.65 10.60 15.39
CA THR A 69 19.33 11.20 15.11
C THR A 69 18.50 11.33 16.38
N PHE A 70 18.58 10.35 17.28
CA PHE A 70 17.88 10.42 18.55
C PHE A 70 18.37 11.61 19.40
N GLN A 71 19.68 11.80 19.49
CA GLN A 71 20.26 12.92 20.23
C GLN A 71 19.86 14.27 19.63
N GLU A 72 19.99 14.41 18.30
CA GLU A 72 19.57 15.62 17.57
C GLU A 72 18.09 15.95 17.81
N TYR A 73 17.21 14.93 17.74
CA TYR A 73 15.78 15.15 17.93
C TYR A 73 15.38 15.32 19.40
N SER A 74 16.13 14.75 20.34
CA SER A 74 15.94 15.04 21.76
C SER A 74 16.16 16.53 22.06
N GLU A 75 17.20 17.11 21.48
CA GLU A 75 17.45 18.56 21.57
C GLU A 75 16.37 19.36 20.83
N THR A 76 16.07 19.01 19.59
CA THR A 76 15.09 19.72 18.74
C THR A 76 13.69 19.73 19.33
N PHE A 77 13.21 18.61 19.86
CA PHE A 77 11.88 18.48 20.46
C PHE A 77 11.85 18.81 21.96
N HIS A 78 12.99 19.13 22.58
CA HIS A 78 13.14 19.28 24.03
C HIS A 78 12.51 18.11 24.78
N LEU A 79 12.95 16.88 24.46
CA LEU A 79 12.28 15.66 24.86
C LEU A 79 13.24 14.53 25.20
N ASP A 80 13.13 13.99 26.43
CA ASP A 80 13.85 12.79 26.87
C ASP A 80 12.88 11.61 26.92
N PHE A 81 13.21 10.51 26.26
CA PHE A 81 12.43 9.29 26.37
C PHE A 81 12.78 8.50 27.63
N LYS A 82 11.76 8.01 28.34
CA LYS A 82 11.94 7.13 29.50
C LYS A 82 12.24 5.68 29.13
N ARG A 83 12.05 5.32 27.86
CA ARG A 83 12.25 3.95 27.34
C ARG A 83 12.99 4.03 26.02
N ARG A 84 13.70 2.94 25.66
CA ARG A 84 14.28 2.84 24.31
C ARG A 84 13.19 2.78 23.26
N LEU A 85 13.47 3.42 22.12
CA LEU A 85 12.60 3.38 20.96
C LEU A 85 12.72 2.01 20.26
N PRO A 86 11.62 1.31 19.98
CA PRO A 86 11.67 0.07 19.20
C PRO A 86 11.77 0.39 17.70
N PHE A 87 12.91 0.03 17.11
CA PHE A 87 13.21 0.23 15.69
C PHE A 87 13.30 -1.12 14.98
N VAL A 88 12.37 -1.43 14.07
CA VAL A 88 12.32 -2.70 13.34
C VAL A 88 12.89 -2.52 11.95
N PHE A 89 14.05 -3.10 11.72
CA PHE A 89 14.77 -3.00 10.47
C PHE A 89 14.57 -4.24 9.60
N TYR A 90 14.19 -4.01 8.35
CA TYR A 90 14.06 -5.04 7.32
C TYR A 90 15.17 -4.88 6.30
N ALA A 91 15.93 -5.94 6.04
CA ALA A 91 17.05 -5.93 5.09
C ALA A 91 16.59 -5.67 3.64
N THR A 92 15.32 -5.89 3.34
CA THR A 92 14.74 -5.59 2.01
C THR A 92 13.32 -5.07 2.14
N HIS A 93 12.88 -4.30 1.15
CA HIS A 93 11.50 -3.81 1.07
C HIS A 93 10.48 -4.96 0.94
N TYR A 94 10.84 -6.07 0.30
CA TYR A 94 9.95 -7.24 0.20
C TYR A 94 9.75 -7.96 1.53
N ASP A 95 10.76 -7.96 2.39
CA ASP A 95 10.61 -8.46 3.75
C ASP A 95 9.74 -7.53 4.60
N PHE A 96 9.86 -6.21 4.39
CA PHE A 96 9.04 -5.21 5.04
C PHE A 96 7.55 -5.36 4.66
N GLN A 97 7.23 -5.64 3.39
CA GLN A 97 5.85 -5.89 2.96
C GLN A 97 5.21 -7.12 3.63
N GLN A 98 6.00 -8.02 4.20
CA GLN A 98 5.55 -9.20 4.94
C GLN A 98 5.31 -8.91 6.43
N THR A 99 5.55 -7.68 6.93
CA THR A 99 5.38 -7.35 8.35
C THR A 99 3.96 -7.59 8.84
N ASN A 100 3.83 -8.09 10.07
CA ASN A 100 2.56 -8.27 10.75
C ASN A 100 2.26 -7.17 11.77
N ILE A 101 3.14 -6.15 11.87
CA ILE A 101 2.93 -4.99 12.77
C ILE A 101 1.63 -4.28 12.42
N LEU A 102 1.38 -4.00 11.14
CA LEU A 102 0.12 -3.44 10.68
C LEU A 102 -0.80 -4.56 10.14
N PRO A 103 -2.10 -4.50 10.35
CA PRO A 103 -3.03 -5.50 9.80
C PRO A 103 -3.21 -5.39 8.29
N SER A 104 -3.05 -4.20 7.71
CA SER A 104 -3.16 -3.93 6.27
C SER A 104 -1.96 -4.43 5.47
N LEU A 105 -2.12 -4.61 4.17
CA LEU A 105 -1.01 -4.85 3.24
C LEU A 105 -0.20 -3.57 3.07
N ILE A 106 1.13 -3.72 3.05
CA ILE A 106 2.05 -2.62 2.78
C ILE A 106 2.16 -2.40 1.28
N SER A 107 2.04 -1.14 0.85
CA SER A 107 2.24 -0.73 -0.53
C SER A 107 3.72 -0.86 -0.94
N GLU A 108 3.98 -1.02 -2.24
CA GLU A 108 5.35 -1.00 -2.78
C GLU A 108 6.01 0.40 -2.68
N TYR A 109 5.19 1.42 -2.48
CA TYR A 109 5.65 2.82 -2.36
C TYR A 109 5.78 3.29 -0.90
N THR A 110 5.49 2.43 0.08
CA THR A 110 5.63 2.77 1.50
C THR A 110 7.10 2.67 1.89
N GLY A 111 7.75 3.79 2.21
CA GLY A 111 9.15 3.84 2.62
C GLY A 111 9.38 3.24 4.01
N GLY A 112 8.54 3.59 4.97
CA GLY A 112 8.54 3.13 6.35
C GLY A 112 7.20 3.38 7.00
N PHE A 113 7.08 3.17 8.29
CA PHE A 113 5.97 3.65 9.09
C PHE A 113 6.31 3.64 10.59
N THR A 114 5.67 4.53 11.31
CA THR A 114 5.68 4.56 12.77
C THR A 114 4.31 4.20 13.31
N ASP A 115 4.27 3.13 14.11
CA ASP A 115 3.03 2.65 14.73
C ASP A 115 2.66 3.50 15.94
N LEU A 116 1.45 4.04 15.92
CA LEU A 116 0.96 4.98 16.93
C LEU A 116 0.76 4.36 18.33
N MET A 117 0.50 3.05 18.42
CA MET A 117 0.13 2.40 19.68
C MET A 117 1.34 2.03 20.55
N LYS A 118 2.36 1.43 19.94
CA LYS A 118 3.58 1.01 20.65
C LYS A 118 4.78 1.89 20.32
N GLY A 119 4.64 2.85 19.40
CA GLY A 119 5.73 3.69 18.90
C GLY A 119 6.81 2.89 18.19
N ARG A 120 6.42 1.80 17.48
CA ARG A 120 7.32 0.97 16.69
C ARG A 120 7.64 1.67 15.38
N ILE A 121 8.93 1.90 15.15
CA ILE A 121 9.43 2.40 13.87
C ILE A 121 9.80 1.19 13.01
N ALA A 122 9.28 1.10 11.79
CA ALA A 122 9.56 0.00 10.87
C ALA A 122 10.09 0.54 9.54
N VAL A 123 11.33 0.19 9.20
CA VAL A 123 12.06 0.73 8.05
C VAL A 123 12.72 -0.40 7.26
N PRO A 124 12.57 -0.44 5.93
CA PRO A 124 13.31 -1.34 5.05
C PRO A 124 14.56 -0.67 4.48
N ALA A 125 15.56 -1.47 4.13
CA ALA A 125 16.55 -1.07 3.14
C ALA A 125 15.99 -1.29 1.72
N ASN A 126 16.37 -0.40 0.79
CA ASN A 126 16.07 -0.50 -0.63
C ASN A 126 17.34 -0.47 -1.51
N GLY A 127 18.54 -0.59 -0.88
CA GLY A 127 19.84 -0.53 -1.50
C GLY A 127 20.52 0.83 -1.43
N SER A 128 19.78 1.92 -1.28
CA SER A 128 20.31 3.28 -1.15
C SER A 128 20.52 3.69 0.31
N TYR A 129 21.73 4.10 0.66
CA TYR A 129 22.01 4.62 1.99
C TYR A 129 21.36 5.98 2.23
N ALA A 130 21.29 6.82 1.21
CA ALA A 130 20.61 8.10 1.28
C ALA A 130 19.14 7.91 1.62
N ASN A 131 18.46 6.98 0.94
CA ASN A 131 17.07 6.66 1.20
C ASN A 131 16.89 6.05 2.61
N LEU A 132 17.77 5.15 3.04
CA LEU A 132 17.70 4.56 4.38
C LEU A 132 17.85 5.64 5.47
N ARG A 133 18.77 6.58 5.30
CA ARG A 133 18.97 7.72 6.20
C ARG A 133 17.70 8.59 6.25
N HIS A 134 17.19 8.98 5.09
CA HIS A 134 15.99 9.80 4.98
C HIS A 134 14.81 9.15 5.69
N VAL A 135 14.48 7.90 5.34
CA VAL A 135 13.32 7.19 5.90
C VAL A 135 13.49 6.96 7.40
N ALA A 136 14.68 6.57 7.86
CA ALA A 136 14.90 6.37 9.30
C ALA A 136 14.67 7.66 10.09
N ARG A 137 15.19 8.80 9.60
CA ARG A 137 15.00 10.11 10.22
C ARG A 137 13.53 10.53 10.17
N HIS A 138 12.88 10.40 9.03
CA HIS A 138 11.45 10.69 8.83
C HIS A 138 10.56 9.95 9.85
N GLU A 139 10.73 8.64 9.98
CA GLU A 139 9.97 7.83 10.92
C GLU A 139 10.28 8.16 12.39
N MET A 140 11.51 8.52 12.69
CA MET A 140 11.88 8.96 14.03
C MET A 140 11.21 10.30 14.39
N VAL A 141 11.00 11.22 13.44
CA VAL A 141 10.23 12.45 13.69
C VAL A 141 8.82 12.11 14.16
N HIS A 142 8.14 11.15 13.52
CA HIS A 142 6.81 10.71 13.96
C HIS A 142 6.81 10.20 15.40
N ALA A 143 7.80 9.39 15.78
CA ALA A 143 7.90 8.90 17.14
C ALA A 143 8.10 10.03 18.17
N PHE A 144 8.96 11.00 17.86
CA PHE A 144 9.19 12.17 18.70
C PHE A 144 7.98 13.09 18.79
N MET A 145 7.33 13.35 17.66
CA MET A 145 6.11 14.14 17.59
C MET A 145 4.99 13.54 18.46
N LEU A 146 4.75 12.24 18.34
CA LEU A 146 3.71 11.54 19.11
C LEU A 146 4.00 11.59 20.61
N GLU A 147 5.22 11.32 21.03
CA GLU A 147 5.61 11.40 22.44
C GLU A 147 5.49 12.85 22.96
N LYS A 148 5.88 13.84 22.14
CA LYS A 148 5.73 15.26 22.50
C LYS A 148 4.28 15.64 22.71
N LEU A 149 3.41 15.27 21.77
CA LEU A 149 1.96 15.53 21.89
C LEU A 149 1.37 14.85 23.12
N HIS A 150 1.71 13.57 23.37
CA HIS A 150 1.24 12.86 24.54
C HIS A 150 1.64 13.58 25.83
N ARG A 151 2.90 13.95 25.98
CA ARG A 151 3.37 14.64 27.20
C ARG A 151 2.71 16.00 27.39
N VAL A 152 2.64 16.80 26.34
CA VAL A 152 2.02 18.12 26.40
C VAL A 152 0.56 18.03 26.83
N MET A 153 -0.17 17.01 26.36
CA MET A 153 -1.58 16.81 26.71
C MET A 153 -1.74 16.24 28.11
N ASP A 154 -0.92 15.26 28.49
CA ASP A 154 -0.94 14.65 29.83
C ASP A 154 -0.58 15.68 30.92
N ASP A 155 0.45 16.49 30.72
CA ASP A 155 0.86 17.57 31.63
C ASP A 155 -0.25 18.60 31.87
N ARG A 156 -1.19 18.72 30.94
CA ARG A 156 -2.35 19.62 31.00
C ARG A 156 -3.65 18.91 31.39
N GLY A 157 -3.62 17.64 31.76
CA GLY A 157 -4.80 16.85 32.14
C GLY A 157 -5.85 16.70 31.05
N LYS A 158 -5.43 16.72 29.77
CA LYS A 158 -6.32 16.56 28.61
C LYS A 158 -6.34 15.08 28.21
N PHE A 159 -7.52 14.46 28.18
CA PHE A 159 -7.67 13.03 27.86
C PHE A 159 -8.09 12.77 26.40
N THR A 160 -8.40 13.79 25.64
CA THR A 160 -8.79 13.65 24.22
C THR A 160 -7.74 14.32 23.35
N TYR A 161 -7.08 13.50 22.54
CA TYR A 161 -6.04 13.94 21.62
C TYR A 161 -6.63 14.10 20.21
N GLY A 162 -6.83 15.36 19.76
CA GLY A 162 -6.88 15.63 18.33
C GLY A 162 -5.49 15.42 17.76
N GLN A 163 -5.36 14.79 16.61
CA GLN A 163 -4.08 14.74 15.90
C GLN A 163 -3.92 15.98 15.02
N PRO A 164 -2.69 16.48 14.81
CA PRO A 164 -2.45 17.50 13.80
C PRO A 164 -2.90 17.04 12.42
N PRO A 165 -3.22 17.96 11.49
CA PRO A 165 -3.54 17.58 10.12
C PRO A 165 -2.43 16.75 9.48
N LEU A 166 -2.77 15.78 8.65
CA LEU A 166 -1.80 14.86 8.07
C LEU A 166 -0.70 15.58 7.27
N TRP A 167 -1.04 16.65 6.54
CA TRP A 167 -0.06 17.45 5.83
C TRP A 167 1.00 18.10 6.76
N PHE A 168 0.60 18.44 8.00
CA PHE A 168 1.51 19.00 8.99
C PHE A 168 2.42 17.93 9.57
N THR A 169 1.87 16.75 9.89
CA THR A 169 2.65 15.63 10.46
C THR A 169 3.67 15.10 9.48
N GLU A 170 3.24 14.85 8.23
CA GLU A 170 4.12 14.36 7.16
C GLU A 170 5.09 15.44 6.68
N GLY A 171 4.60 16.68 6.55
CA GLY A 171 5.46 17.81 6.21
C GLY A 171 6.54 18.07 7.25
N MET A 172 6.26 17.85 8.56
CA MET A 172 7.27 17.96 9.63
C MET A 172 8.31 16.85 9.50
N ALA A 173 7.87 15.62 9.20
CA ALA A 173 8.76 14.50 9.01
C ALA A 173 9.72 14.73 7.83
N GLU A 174 9.22 15.24 6.71
CA GLU A 174 10.04 15.64 5.55
C GLU A 174 11.00 16.80 5.92
N TYR A 175 10.48 17.87 6.54
CA TYR A 175 11.24 19.08 6.88
C TYR A 175 12.41 18.81 7.84
N LEU A 176 12.25 17.90 8.80
CA LEU A 176 13.28 17.57 9.80
C LEU A 176 14.19 16.42 9.35
N ALA A 177 13.76 15.57 8.42
CA ALA A 177 14.56 14.46 7.93
C ALA A 177 15.71 14.93 7.05
N ASP A 178 15.43 15.80 6.09
CA ASP A 178 16.40 16.32 5.12
C ASP A 178 16.16 17.80 4.83
N SER A 179 16.91 18.68 5.46
CA SER A 179 16.93 20.11 5.11
C SER A 179 18.28 20.44 4.48
N PRO A 180 18.33 21.10 3.31
CA PRO A 180 17.24 21.74 2.56
C PRO A 180 16.44 20.76 1.68
N GLN A 181 15.25 21.20 1.25
CA GLN A 181 14.39 20.47 0.32
C GLN A 181 15.16 20.05 -0.95
N SER A 182 15.01 18.80 -1.36
CA SER A 182 15.71 18.27 -2.53
C SER A 182 15.24 18.91 -3.84
N PRO A 183 16.08 19.03 -4.89
CA PRO A 183 15.66 19.52 -6.21
C PRO A 183 14.44 18.77 -6.78
N GLN A 184 14.34 17.47 -6.53
CA GLN A 184 13.17 16.69 -6.89
C GLN A 184 11.92 17.10 -6.09
N GLY A 185 12.04 17.35 -4.77
CA GLY A 185 10.93 17.84 -3.95
C GLY A 185 10.44 19.19 -4.44
N GLU A 186 11.35 20.11 -4.78
CA GLU A 186 11.00 21.41 -5.36
C GLU A 186 10.31 21.31 -6.72
N MET A 187 10.67 20.32 -7.55
CA MET A 187 10.02 20.04 -8.82
C MET A 187 8.51 19.83 -8.66
N PHE A 188 8.08 19.04 -7.67
CA PHE A 188 6.65 18.77 -7.41
C PHE A 188 5.89 20.02 -7.00
N VAL A 189 6.45 20.84 -6.11
CA VAL A 189 5.80 22.07 -5.64
C VAL A 189 5.74 23.12 -6.75
N ARG A 190 6.81 23.24 -7.54
CA ARG A 190 6.88 24.14 -8.69
C ARG A 190 5.84 23.79 -9.75
N ASP A 191 5.75 22.52 -10.15
CA ASP A 191 4.71 22.03 -11.07
C ASP A 191 3.31 22.33 -10.56
N ALA A 192 3.04 22.03 -9.29
CA ALA A 192 1.74 22.27 -8.69
C ALA A 192 1.36 23.76 -8.72
N LEU A 193 2.31 24.64 -8.43
CA LEU A 193 2.07 26.09 -8.50
C LEU A 193 1.78 26.56 -9.93
N LEU A 194 2.57 26.11 -10.91
CA LEU A 194 2.47 26.52 -12.30
C LEU A 194 1.16 26.07 -12.94
N ASN A 195 0.68 24.90 -12.57
CA ASN A 195 -0.53 24.30 -13.12
C ASN A 195 -1.78 24.53 -12.24
N SER A 196 -1.73 25.48 -11.29
CA SER A 196 -2.84 25.79 -10.36
C SER A 196 -3.33 24.56 -9.57
N ARG A 197 -2.40 23.69 -9.20
CA ARG A 197 -2.61 22.46 -8.40
C ARG A 197 -1.97 22.56 -7.01
N LEU A 198 -1.42 23.72 -6.65
CA LEU A 198 -0.97 23.98 -5.29
C LEU A 198 -2.20 24.29 -4.44
N TYR A 199 -2.62 23.31 -3.65
CA TYR A 199 -3.86 23.38 -2.90
C TYR A 199 -3.78 24.40 -1.76
N HIS A 200 -4.88 25.09 -1.50
CA HIS A 200 -5.05 25.88 -0.30
C HIS A 200 -5.11 24.95 0.93
N LEU A 201 -4.69 25.45 2.08
CA LEU A 201 -4.63 24.66 3.32
C LEU A 201 -5.98 24.07 3.74
N ASP A 202 -7.07 24.73 3.42
CA ASP A 202 -8.42 24.24 3.66
C ASP A 202 -8.91 23.20 2.63
N GLU A 203 -8.18 23.00 1.53
CA GLU A 203 -8.46 22.03 0.47
C GLU A 203 -7.41 20.90 0.36
N ILE A 204 -6.31 20.98 1.10
CA ILE A 204 -5.19 20.01 1.02
C ILE A 204 -5.61 18.57 1.33
N TRP A 205 -6.73 18.38 2.02
CA TRP A 205 -7.35 17.08 2.25
C TRP A 205 -7.69 16.32 0.95
N ARG A 206 -7.86 17.03 -0.20
CA ARG A 206 -8.13 16.42 -1.50
C ARG A 206 -6.97 15.57 -2.03
N ILE A 207 -5.78 15.86 -1.55
CA ILE A 207 -4.55 15.12 -1.90
C ILE A 207 -3.99 14.33 -0.71
N GLU A 208 -4.80 14.08 0.32
CA GLU A 208 -4.40 13.38 1.53
C GLU A 208 -3.78 12.01 1.19
N GLY A 209 -2.62 11.71 1.78
CA GLY A 209 -1.87 10.48 1.55
C GLY A 209 -1.14 10.40 0.20
N SER A 210 -1.20 11.43 -0.65
CA SER A 210 -0.41 11.49 -1.89
C SER A 210 0.99 12.04 -1.64
N TYR A 211 1.95 11.69 -2.49
CA TYR A 211 3.31 12.24 -2.42
C TYR A 211 3.34 13.79 -2.53
N MET A 212 2.41 14.36 -3.30
CA MET A 212 2.26 15.81 -3.41
C MET A 212 1.92 16.46 -2.07
N MET A 213 1.09 15.81 -1.23
CA MET A 213 0.78 16.33 0.12
C MET A 213 2.04 16.41 1.00
N TYR A 214 2.91 15.41 0.92
CA TYR A 214 4.19 15.39 1.65
C TYR A 214 5.05 16.59 1.24
N LYS A 215 5.24 16.80 -0.06
CA LYS A 215 6.11 17.86 -0.57
C LYS A 215 5.52 19.26 -0.41
N GLN A 216 4.21 19.42 -0.53
CA GLN A 216 3.55 20.66 -0.20
C GLN A 216 3.60 20.94 1.31
N GLY A 217 3.40 19.94 2.16
CA GLY A 217 3.56 20.03 3.61
C GLY A 217 4.98 20.47 3.99
N GLU A 218 6.01 19.84 3.44
CA GLU A 218 7.40 20.20 3.60
C GLU A 218 7.65 21.70 3.24
N ALA A 219 7.15 22.14 2.08
CA ALA A 219 7.29 23.52 1.63
C ALA A 219 6.60 24.51 2.56
N ILE A 220 5.44 24.18 3.13
CA ILE A 220 4.73 24.99 4.12
C ILE A 220 5.54 25.06 5.42
N LEU A 221 6.13 23.97 5.89
CA LEU A 221 6.96 23.97 7.11
C LEU A 221 8.27 24.76 6.89
N ASN A 222 8.87 24.69 5.70
CA ASN A 222 9.98 25.52 5.31
C ASN A 222 9.60 27.03 5.34
N TYR A 223 8.41 27.38 4.85
CA TYR A 223 7.87 28.74 4.96
C TYR A 223 7.68 29.16 6.42
N ILE A 224 7.11 28.28 7.27
CA ILE A 224 6.97 28.57 8.71
C ILE A 224 8.33 28.78 9.37
N GLY A 225 9.28 27.88 9.15
CA GLY A 225 10.62 27.98 9.70
C GLY A 225 11.37 29.24 9.27
N THR A 226 11.20 29.67 8.01
CA THR A 226 11.85 30.86 7.46
C THR A 226 11.26 32.16 8.01
N ASN A 227 9.95 32.24 8.16
CA ASN A 227 9.26 33.50 8.48
C ASN A 227 8.92 33.67 9.97
N TYR A 228 8.74 32.56 10.72
CA TYR A 228 8.36 32.58 12.14
C TYR A 228 9.44 31.98 13.05
N GLY A 229 10.59 31.58 12.48
CA GLY A 229 11.72 30.96 13.16
C GLY A 229 11.70 29.43 13.14
N LYS A 230 12.88 28.83 13.10
CA LYS A 230 13.04 27.35 13.02
C LYS A 230 12.30 26.61 14.14
N ASP A 231 12.29 27.17 15.36
CA ASP A 231 11.61 26.58 16.51
C ASP A 231 10.07 26.69 16.45
N ALA A 232 9.53 27.48 15.51
CA ALA A 232 8.08 27.70 15.42
C ALA A 232 7.31 26.39 15.21
N VAL A 233 7.89 25.46 14.43
CA VAL A 233 7.28 24.14 14.16
C VAL A 233 7.12 23.34 15.46
N ILE A 234 8.15 23.33 16.31
CA ILE A 234 8.09 22.63 17.61
C ILE A 234 7.17 23.35 18.60
N ARG A 235 7.19 24.69 18.62
CA ARG A 235 6.26 25.47 19.47
C ARG A 235 4.79 25.22 19.12
N ILE A 236 4.46 24.89 17.88
CA ILE A 236 3.09 24.52 17.50
C ILE A 236 2.68 23.23 18.23
N LEU A 237 3.54 22.22 18.34
CA LEU A 237 3.27 21.04 19.15
C LEU A 237 3.19 21.33 20.63
N GLU A 238 4.06 22.19 21.17
CA GLU A 238 4.08 22.60 22.59
C GLU A 238 2.80 23.34 22.99
N ASN A 239 2.17 24.04 22.07
CA ASN A 239 0.93 24.76 22.25
C ASN A 239 -0.31 24.01 21.78
N TRP A 240 -0.19 22.71 21.43
CA TRP A 240 -1.31 21.89 20.94
C TRP A 240 -2.50 21.83 21.91
N TRP A 241 -2.22 21.93 23.19
CA TRP A 241 -3.23 21.91 24.26
C TRP A 241 -4.11 23.17 24.30
N THR A 242 -3.72 24.27 23.65
CA THR A 242 -4.37 25.60 23.79
C THR A 242 -5.71 25.67 23.09
N ALA A 243 -5.95 24.84 22.07
CA ALA A 243 -7.22 24.80 21.36
C ALA A 243 -7.48 23.40 20.77
N SER A 244 -8.74 23.11 20.46
CA SER A 244 -9.16 21.90 19.74
C SER A 244 -9.15 22.06 18.22
N ASP A 245 -8.99 23.29 17.75
CA ASP A 245 -8.92 23.67 16.34
C ASP A 245 -7.49 24.07 15.97
N PHE A 246 -6.96 23.52 14.90
CA PHE A 246 -5.57 23.72 14.49
C PHE A 246 -5.29 25.18 14.10
N SER A 247 -6.26 25.87 13.48
CA SER A 247 -6.13 27.28 13.12
C SER A 247 -5.93 28.16 14.35
N LEU A 248 -6.63 27.85 15.45
CA LEU A 248 -6.46 28.56 16.74
C LEU A 248 -5.11 28.21 17.40
N VAL A 249 -4.62 26.99 17.28
CA VAL A 249 -3.27 26.62 17.76
C VAL A 249 -2.22 27.46 17.03
N LEU A 250 -2.32 27.59 15.71
CA LEU A 250 -1.44 28.45 14.90
C LEU A 250 -1.47 29.90 15.39
N LYS A 251 -2.69 30.45 15.55
CA LYS A 251 -2.87 31.83 16.00
C LYS A 251 -2.26 32.09 17.38
N ASN A 252 -2.44 31.15 18.30
CA ASN A 252 -1.88 31.24 19.65
C ASN A 252 -0.37 31.09 19.68
N THR A 253 0.23 30.45 18.67
CA THR A 253 1.68 30.13 18.64
C THR A 253 2.50 31.09 17.81
N ILE A 254 2.05 31.35 16.57
CA ILE A 254 2.80 32.14 15.58
C ILE A 254 2.07 33.43 15.17
N GLY A 255 0.90 33.70 15.76
CA GLY A 255 0.16 34.96 15.61
C GLY A 255 -0.71 35.03 14.36
N VAL A 256 -0.75 33.98 13.50
CA VAL A 256 -1.57 33.93 12.28
C VAL A 256 -2.48 32.71 12.31
N ASP A 257 -3.68 32.86 11.77
CA ASP A 257 -4.60 31.72 11.58
C ASP A 257 -4.28 30.95 10.29
N MET A 258 -5.01 29.87 10.02
CA MET A 258 -4.76 29.02 8.88
C MET A 258 -4.95 29.71 7.53
N PHE A 259 -5.86 30.67 7.43
CA PHE A 259 -6.08 31.44 6.21
C PHE A 259 -4.95 32.47 5.97
N GLU A 260 -4.52 33.16 7.04
CA GLU A 260 -3.39 34.10 6.99
C GLU A 260 -2.07 33.35 6.64
N LEU A 261 -1.90 32.14 7.21
CA LEU A 261 -0.76 31.28 6.90
C LEU A 261 -0.77 30.86 5.42
N ASP A 262 -1.93 30.42 4.91
CA ASP A 262 -2.09 30.00 3.53
C ASP A 262 -1.82 31.15 2.55
N ASP A 263 -2.42 32.33 2.74
CA ASP A 263 -2.17 33.52 1.91
C ASP A 263 -0.68 33.90 1.89
N GLY A 264 -0.02 33.83 3.05
CA GLY A 264 1.40 34.06 3.18
C GLY A 264 2.24 33.04 2.40
N PHE A 265 1.92 31.76 2.54
CA PHE A 265 2.57 30.67 1.83
C PHE A 265 2.38 30.76 0.32
N GLN A 266 1.16 31.02 -0.17
CA GLN A 266 0.89 31.19 -1.60
C GLN A 266 1.72 32.32 -2.21
N LYS A 267 1.85 33.44 -1.49
CA LYS A 267 2.71 34.56 -1.91
C LYS A 267 4.20 34.21 -1.90
N TYR A 268 4.66 33.48 -0.86
CA TYR A 268 6.04 32.99 -0.77
C TYR A 268 6.36 32.05 -1.92
N ALA A 269 5.51 31.04 -2.21
CA ALA A 269 5.71 30.09 -3.29
C ALA A 269 5.81 30.79 -4.66
N ARG A 270 4.92 31.76 -4.93
CA ARG A 270 5.00 32.55 -6.18
C ARG A 270 6.31 33.33 -6.30
N ARG A 271 6.75 33.99 -5.22
CA ARG A 271 8.02 34.75 -5.22
C ARG A 271 9.25 33.83 -5.41
N ARG A 272 9.17 32.60 -4.92
CA ARG A 272 10.25 31.62 -5.04
C ARG A 272 10.33 31.02 -6.44
N TYR A 273 9.21 30.59 -7.01
CA TYR A 273 9.21 29.76 -8.21
C TYR A 273 8.91 30.50 -9.51
N TYR A 274 8.16 31.62 -9.51
CA TYR A 274 7.90 32.35 -10.75
C TYR A 274 9.17 32.92 -11.43
N PRO A 275 10.19 33.39 -10.73
CA PRO A 275 11.41 33.83 -11.40
C PRO A 275 12.08 32.71 -12.22
N SER A 276 12.07 31.48 -11.73
CA SER A 276 12.67 30.36 -12.44
C SER A 276 11.99 30.02 -13.78
N MET A 277 10.70 30.42 -13.95
CA MET A 277 10.03 30.27 -15.26
C MET A 277 10.65 31.11 -16.38
N LEU A 278 11.32 32.21 -16.04
CA LEU A 278 11.98 33.04 -17.05
C LEU A 278 13.32 32.46 -17.51
N GLU A 279 13.86 31.51 -16.74
CA GLU A 279 15.16 30.87 -16.97
C GLU A 279 15.01 29.47 -17.58
N HIS A 280 13.78 28.92 -17.62
CA HIS A 280 13.48 27.56 -18.07
C HIS A 280 12.44 27.60 -19.20
N GLU A 281 12.38 26.51 -19.96
CA GLU A 281 11.48 26.34 -21.09
C GLU A 281 10.37 25.32 -20.74
N PHE A 282 9.22 25.38 -21.40
CA PHE A 282 8.26 24.31 -21.30
C PHE A 282 8.73 23.09 -22.12
N ALA A 283 8.44 21.90 -21.64
CA ALA A 283 8.84 20.69 -22.35
C ALA A 283 8.28 20.63 -23.78
N SER A 284 7.09 21.16 -23.99
CA SER A 284 6.44 21.27 -25.31
C SER A 284 7.17 22.18 -26.30
N ASP A 285 7.98 23.13 -25.82
CA ASP A 285 8.79 24.03 -26.67
C ASP A 285 10.11 23.38 -27.09
N LEU A 286 10.57 22.39 -26.30
CA LEU A 286 11.81 21.66 -26.51
C LEU A 286 11.63 20.37 -27.28
N GLY A 287 10.50 19.70 -27.13
CA GLY A 287 10.22 18.39 -27.69
C GLY A 287 8.73 18.13 -27.90
N LYS A 288 8.39 16.91 -28.24
CA LYS A 288 7.02 16.48 -28.55
C LYS A 288 6.52 15.53 -27.50
N GLN A 289 5.37 15.83 -26.87
CA GLN A 289 4.68 14.92 -25.99
C GLN A 289 4.09 13.76 -26.79
N LEU A 290 4.43 12.53 -26.42
CA LEU A 290 3.94 11.31 -27.07
C LEU A 290 2.71 10.71 -26.39
N THR A 291 2.52 10.99 -25.12
CA THR A 291 1.49 10.40 -24.28
C THR A 291 0.37 11.39 -23.97
N PRO A 292 -0.89 10.93 -23.92
CA PRO A 292 -2.02 11.82 -23.63
C PRO A 292 -2.01 12.32 -22.19
N ASP A 293 -2.59 13.51 -21.99
CA ASP A 293 -2.86 14.05 -20.65
C ASP A 293 -3.80 13.12 -19.85
N GLY A 294 -3.68 13.14 -18.54
CA GLY A 294 -4.48 12.29 -17.65
C GLY A 294 -4.01 10.84 -17.60
N SER A 295 -2.77 10.58 -18.03
CA SER A 295 -2.16 9.27 -18.05
C SER A 295 -0.71 9.32 -17.56
N PHE A 296 -0.40 8.42 -16.66
CA PHE A 296 0.97 8.23 -16.16
C PHE A 296 1.76 7.34 -17.10
N TYR A 297 2.90 7.81 -17.62
CA TYR A 297 3.87 7.01 -18.36
C TYR A 297 5.29 7.33 -17.91
N ASN A 298 6.07 6.29 -17.68
CA ASN A 298 7.43 6.43 -17.17
C ASN A 298 8.36 5.37 -17.78
N ARG A 299 9.65 5.59 -17.67
CA ARG A 299 10.72 4.68 -18.10
C ARG A 299 10.58 4.25 -19.55
N PRO A 300 10.58 5.21 -20.49
CA PRO A 300 10.51 4.91 -21.90
C PRO A 300 11.80 4.23 -22.37
N THR A 301 11.67 3.40 -23.40
CA THR A 301 12.77 2.86 -24.20
C THR A 301 12.31 2.74 -25.64
N ALA A 302 13.24 2.78 -26.60
CA ALA A 302 12.93 2.67 -28.01
C ALA A 302 13.81 1.61 -28.69
N THR A 303 13.30 0.98 -29.74
CA THR A 303 14.00 -0.03 -30.53
C THR A 303 13.49 -0.06 -31.97
N ILE A 304 14.23 -0.71 -32.86
CA ILE A 304 13.74 -0.99 -34.21
C ILE A 304 12.78 -2.19 -34.15
N GLY A 305 11.57 -1.99 -34.62
CA GLY A 305 10.55 -3.03 -34.75
C GLY A 305 10.80 -3.98 -35.93
N PRO A 306 9.97 -5.05 -36.04
CA PRO A 306 10.16 -6.08 -37.06
C PRO A 306 10.05 -5.61 -38.51
N GLU A 307 9.31 -4.53 -38.78
CA GLU A 307 9.10 -3.95 -40.10
C GLU A 307 10.05 -2.78 -40.39
N GLY A 308 10.99 -2.50 -39.47
CA GLY A 308 11.98 -1.41 -39.57
C GLY A 308 11.49 -0.06 -39.03
N GLU A 309 10.29 -0.03 -38.42
CA GLU A 309 9.72 1.10 -37.72
C GLU A 309 10.40 1.31 -36.37
N THR A 310 10.31 2.51 -35.81
CA THR A 310 10.72 2.76 -34.43
C THR A 310 9.57 2.42 -33.50
N ASP A 311 9.79 1.42 -32.65
CA ASP A 311 8.86 1.05 -31.58
C ASP A 311 9.28 1.68 -30.26
N ILE A 312 8.30 2.13 -29.49
CA ILE A 312 8.47 2.69 -28.16
C ILE A 312 7.80 1.77 -27.15
N CYS A 313 8.47 1.52 -26.03
CA CYS A 313 7.92 0.83 -24.87
C CYS A 313 7.97 1.76 -23.66
N ALA A 314 6.97 1.67 -22.79
CA ALA A 314 6.99 2.39 -21.51
C ALA A 314 6.14 1.66 -20.44
N VAL A 315 6.42 1.98 -19.19
CA VAL A 315 5.61 1.54 -18.05
C VAL A 315 4.49 2.54 -17.80
N THR A 316 3.27 2.05 -17.64
CA THR A 316 2.10 2.90 -17.36
C THR A 316 1.15 2.23 -16.38
N ALA A 317 0.16 2.99 -15.92
CA ALA A 317 -0.94 2.45 -15.12
C ALA A 317 -2.23 2.41 -15.97
N ARG A 318 -2.73 1.22 -16.26
CA ARG A 318 -4.04 1.02 -16.90
C ARG A 318 -4.97 0.27 -15.95
N ASP A 319 -6.16 0.79 -15.77
CA ASP A 319 -7.18 0.19 -14.89
C ASP A 319 -6.69 -0.03 -13.45
N GLY A 320 -5.81 0.88 -12.95
CA GLY A 320 -5.23 0.80 -11.61
C GLY A 320 -4.19 -0.32 -11.43
N ARG A 321 -3.68 -0.88 -12.53
CA ARG A 321 -2.59 -1.85 -12.55
C ARG A 321 -1.42 -1.30 -13.32
N VAL A 322 -0.23 -1.60 -12.87
CA VAL A 322 0.98 -1.30 -13.63
C VAL A 322 1.08 -2.27 -14.79
N VAL A 323 1.28 -1.73 -15.98
CA VAL A 323 1.43 -2.47 -17.23
C VAL A 323 2.65 -1.96 -17.99
N ILE A 324 3.19 -2.79 -18.87
CA ILE A 324 4.14 -2.36 -19.90
C ILE A 324 3.38 -2.29 -21.21
N CYS A 325 3.48 -1.15 -21.88
CA CYS A 325 2.90 -0.91 -23.19
C CYS A 325 4.00 -0.86 -24.27
N SER A 326 3.65 -1.25 -25.50
CA SER A 326 4.54 -1.19 -26.66
C SER A 326 3.74 -0.84 -27.90
N GLY A 327 4.35 -0.13 -28.84
CA GLY A 327 3.75 0.17 -30.13
C GLY A 327 4.63 1.04 -31.00
N PRO A 328 4.35 1.13 -32.32
CA PRO A 328 5.12 1.92 -33.24
C PRO A 328 4.92 3.42 -33.03
N ARG A 329 5.98 4.17 -33.25
CA ARG A 329 5.91 5.61 -33.45
C ARG A 329 5.24 5.89 -34.79
N THR A 330 4.19 6.69 -34.80
CA THR A 330 3.49 7.04 -36.06
C THR A 330 4.28 8.08 -36.87
N GLU A 331 4.04 8.15 -38.19
CA GLU A 331 4.68 9.13 -39.06
C GLU A 331 4.37 10.59 -38.67
N GLU A 332 3.20 10.83 -38.07
CA GLU A 332 2.82 12.14 -37.53
C GLU A 332 3.49 12.41 -36.16
N GLY A 333 4.34 11.46 -35.70
CA GLY A 333 5.07 11.53 -34.43
C GLY A 333 4.16 11.34 -33.20
N GLY A 334 3.06 10.63 -33.34
CA GLY A 334 2.23 10.14 -32.23
C GLY A 334 2.69 8.76 -31.77
N TRP A 335 2.11 8.27 -30.66
CA TRP A 335 2.32 6.94 -30.15
C TRP A 335 1.01 6.34 -29.59
N HIS A 336 0.61 5.18 -30.11
CA HIS A 336 -0.62 4.48 -29.69
C HIS A 336 -0.28 3.07 -29.22
N PRO A 337 0.15 2.91 -27.96
CA PRO A 337 0.62 1.64 -27.48
C PRO A 337 -0.48 0.67 -27.09
N ASP A 338 -0.24 -0.61 -27.36
CA ASP A 338 -0.98 -1.74 -26.82
C ASP A 338 -0.37 -2.25 -25.52
N VAL A 339 -1.21 -2.88 -24.67
CA VAL A 339 -0.75 -3.51 -23.44
C VAL A 339 -0.04 -4.82 -23.76
N LEU A 340 1.24 -4.88 -23.45
CA LEU A 340 2.09 -6.06 -23.66
C LEU A 340 2.13 -6.95 -22.43
N VAL A 341 2.32 -6.36 -21.22
CA VAL A 341 2.42 -7.10 -19.97
C VAL A 341 1.53 -6.45 -18.90
N THR A 342 0.82 -7.26 -18.12
CA THR A 342 -0.04 -6.77 -17.03
C THR A 342 0.37 -7.37 -15.70
N GLY A 343 0.73 -6.53 -14.73
CA GLY A 343 0.98 -6.90 -13.34
C GLY A 343 -0.30 -7.05 -12.50
N GLY A 344 -0.18 -7.62 -11.31
CA GLY A 344 -1.24 -7.60 -10.30
C GLY A 344 -2.42 -8.56 -10.52
N ARG A 345 -2.26 -9.60 -11.37
CA ARG A 345 -3.31 -10.62 -11.63
C ARG A 345 -3.07 -11.95 -10.93
N SER A 346 -1.81 -12.30 -10.72
CA SER A 346 -1.39 -13.58 -10.14
C SER A 346 -0.05 -13.44 -9.43
N GLY A 347 0.33 -14.43 -8.63
CA GLY A 347 1.64 -14.46 -7.99
C GLY A 347 2.82 -14.49 -8.96
N ARG A 348 2.62 -14.89 -10.23
CA ARG A 348 3.69 -14.95 -11.24
C ARG A 348 4.15 -13.57 -11.70
N LEU A 349 3.20 -12.63 -11.87
CA LEU A 349 3.42 -11.22 -12.16
C LEU A 349 2.68 -10.41 -11.09
N GLU A 350 3.18 -10.48 -9.86
CA GLU A 350 2.53 -9.87 -8.70
C GLU A 350 2.51 -8.35 -8.80
N SER A 351 3.61 -7.77 -9.30
CA SER A 351 3.72 -6.34 -9.60
C SER A 351 4.87 -6.07 -10.57
N ILE A 352 4.79 -4.95 -11.27
CA ILE A 352 5.84 -4.39 -12.11
C ILE A 352 6.31 -3.09 -11.44
N PRO A 353 7.62 -2.90 -11.16
CA PRO A 353 8.12 -1.71 -10.47
C PRO A 353 8.16 -0.50 -11.39
N ALA A 354 7.15 0.39 -11.30
CA ALA A 354 6.99 1.54 -12.20
C ALA A 354 8.04 2.65 -12.00
N PHE A 355 8.61 2.77 -10.80
CA PHE A 355 9.54 3.85 -10.44
C PHE A 355 10.96 3.39 -10.11
N ARG A 356 11.16 2.09 -9.96
CA ARG A 356 12.42 1.56 -9.45
C ARG A 356 13.33 0.99 -10.52
N SER A 357 12.79 0.38 -11.59
CA SER A 357 13.56 -0.38 -12.58
C SER A 357 13.31 0.14 -13.99
N LYS A 358 14.37 0.38 -14.76
CA LYS A 358 14.27 0.57 -16.20
C LYS A 358 13.72 -0.70 -16.85
N ILE A 359 13.13 -0.55 -18.02
CA ILE A 359 12.84 -1.62 -18.98
C ILE A 359 13.71 -1.38 -20.21
N GLU A 360 14.10 -2.43 -20.91
CA GLU A 360 14.87 -2.29 -22.16
C GLU A 360 14.26 -3.12 -23.26
N ALA A 361 14.19 -2.54 -24.46
CA ALA A 361 13.72 -3.20 -25.67
C ALA A 361 14.86 -3.32 -26.69
N HIS A 362 15.04 -4.53 -27.23
CA HIS A 362 16.03 -4.81 -28.27
C HIS A 362 15.40 -5.70 -29.35
N GLY A 363 15.02 -5.12 -30.49
CA GLY A 363 14.24 -5.80 -31.54
C GLY A 363 12.93 -6.35 -31.00
N ASP A 364 12.64 -7.63 -31.21
CA ASP A 364 11.45 -8.30 -30.67
C ASP A 364 11.51 -8.56 -29.15
N THR A 365 12.68 -8.41 -28.55
CA THR A 365 12.89 -8.75 -27.15
C THR A 365 12.67 -7.56 -26.24
N LEU A 366 11.86 -7.74 -25.18
CA LEU A 366 11.72 -6.84 -24.05
C LEU A 366 12.29 -7.49 -22.81
N ILE A 367 13.11 -6.75 -22.07
CA ILE A 367 13.69 -7.18 -20.80
C ILE A 367 13.12 -6.32 -19.69
N PHE A 368 12.64 -6.95 -18.65
CA PHE A 368 12.10 -6.25 -17.50
C PHE A 368 12.15 -7.12 -16.24
N VAL A 369 11.98 -6.46 -15.12
CA VAL A 369 11.86 -7.10 -13.81
C VAL A 369 10.42 -7.05 -13.35
N ALA A 370 9.94 -8.14 -12.76
CA ALA A 370 8.65 -8.15 -12.08
C ALA A 370 8.69 -9.03 -10.83
N LYS A 371 7.90 -8.66 -9.84
CA LYS A 371 7.78 -9.41 -8.60
C LYS A 371 7.03 -10.71 -8.83
N ASN A 372 7.63 -11.79 -8.37
CA ASN A 372 7.07 -13.14 -8.38
C ASN A 372 7.07 -13.67 -6.94
N ASN A 373 5.92 -13.56 -6.26
CA ASN A 373 5.80 -13.86 -4.84
C ASN A 373 6.77 -12.98 -3.99
N ALA A 374 7.72 -13.56 -3.27
CA ALA A 374 8.60 -12.83 -2.35
C ALA A 374 9.79 -12.14 -2.98
N ARG A 375 10.05 -12.32 -4.27
CA ARG A 375 11.29 -11.89 -4.93
C ARG A 375 11.04 -11.44 -6.34
N ASP A 376 11.93 -10.63 -6.86
CA ASP A 376 11.93 -10.31 -8.28
C ASP A 376 12.40 -11.48 -9.11
N ARG A 377 11.96 -11.43 -10.34
CA ARG A 377 12.38 -12.31 -11.44
C ARG A 377 12.71 -11.43 -12.64
N LEU A 378 13.81 -11.75 -13.30
CA LEU A 378 14.16 -11.15 -14.58
C LEU A 378 13.41 -11.88 -15.69
N TYR A 379 12.75 -11.14 -16.57
CA TYR A 379 11.96 -11.66 -17.68
C TYR A 379 12.54 -11.23 -19.01
N LEU A 380 12.60 -12.18 -19.93
CA LEU A 380 12.83 -11.97 -21.34
C LEU A 380 11.51 -12.27 -22.07
N TRP A 381 10.97 -11.31 -22.79
CA TRP A 381 9.62 -11.36 -23.33
C TRP A 381 9.63 -11.07 -24.83
N SER A 382 8.91 -11.88 -25.64
CA SER A 382 8.67 -11.57 -27.04
C SER A 382 7.53 -10.57 -27.17
N ARG A 383 7.82 -9.42 -27.81
CA ARG A 383 6.86 -8.35 -28.04
C ARG A 383 5.82 -8.76 -29.08
N SER A 384 6.26 -9.38 -30.19
CA SER A 384 5.38 -9.82 -31.28
C SER A 384 4.46 -10.98 -30.90
N HIS A 385 4.94 -11.91 -30.05
CA HIS A 385 4.16 -13.08 -29.62
C HIS A 385 3.44 -12.87 -28.27
N HIS A 386 3.63 -11.74 -27.60
CA HIS A 386 3.05 -11.42 -26.29
C HIS A 386 3.28 -12.52 -25.23
N LYS A 387 4.46 -13.14 -25.23
CA LYS A 387 4.77 -14.26 -24.33
C LYS A 387 6.19 -14.21 -23.76
N GLU A 388 6.34 -14.84 -22.62
CA GLU A 388 7.65 -15.08 -22.00
C GLU A 388 8.49 -16.00 -22.87
N ILE A 389 9.72 -15.56 -23.15
CA ILE A 389 10.77 -16.38 -23.80
C ILE A 389 11.50 -17.14 -22.73
N ALA A 390 11.98 -16.44 -21.69
CA ALA A 390 12.71 -17.01 -20.58
C ALA A 390 12.51 -16.15 -19.31
N SER A 391 12.80 -16.71 -18.14
CA SER A 391 12.85 -15.94 -16.91
C SER A 391 13.76 -16.59 -15.88
N TRP A 392 14.46 -15.77 -15.10
CA TRP A 392 15.43 -16.23 -14.10
C TRP A 392 15.07 -15.72 -12.73
N ARG A 393 15.28 -16.57 -11.76
CA ARG A 393 15.24 -16.27 -10.33
C ARG A 393 16.58 -16.67 -9.74
N PHE A 394 17.17 -15.78 -8.95
CA PHE A 394 18.50 -16.01 -8.39
C PHE A 394 18.41 -16.26 -6.89
N ASP A 395 19.08 -17.29 -6.42
CA ASP A 395 19.17 -17.55 -4.99
C ASP A 395 20.08 -16.49 -4.33
N GLY A 396 19.62 -15.99 -3.16
CA GLY A 396 20.31 -14.92 -2.45
C GLY A 396 19.93 -13.51 -2.89
N LEU A 397 19.43 -13.32 -4.13
CA LEU A 397 18.94 -12.02 -4.59
C LEU A 397 17.44 -11.86 -4.29
N THR A 398 17.04 -10.67 -3.89
CA THR A 398 15.63 -10.37 -3.52
C THR A 398 14.99 -9.37 -4.44
N MET A 399 15.65 -8.25 -4.70
CA MET A 399 15.19 -7.19 -5.59
C MET A 399 16.18 -7.05 -6.74
N LEU A 400 15.65 -6.95 -7.94
CA LEU A 400 16.41 -6.70 -9.16
C LEU A 400 15.96 -5.37 -9.75
N GLN A 401 16.83 -4.66 -10.46
CA GLN A 401 16.47 -3.44 -11.17
C GLN A 401 17.35 -3.16 -12.38
N SER A 402 16.76 -2.40 -13.30
CA SER A 402 17.40 -1.80 -14.47
C SER A 402 18.26 -2.79 -15.27
N PRO A 403 17.66 -3.89 -15.78
CA PRO A 403 18.41 -4.82 -16.62
C PRO A 403 18.74 -4.19 -17.97
N THR A 404 19.95 -4.44 -18.47
CA THR A 404 20.44 -4.01 -19.77
C THR A 404 21.11 -5.15 -20.53
N LEU A 405 20.93 -5.21 -21.83
CA LEU A 405 21.41 -6.29 -22.71
C LEU A 405 22.71 -5.88 -23.43
N SER A 406 23.66 -6.79 -23.49
CA SER A 406 24.86 -6.61 -24.35
C SER A 406 24.47 -6.49 -25.82
N GLY A 407 25.21 -5.73 -26.62
CA GLY A 407 24.96 -5.53 -28.05
C GLY A 407 24.91 -6.82 -28.87
N ASP A 408 25.57 -7.91 -28.44
CA ASP A 408 25.52 -9.23 -29.04
C ASP A 408 24.30 -10.06 -28.60
N GLY A 409 23.49 -9.55 -27.67
CA GLY A 409 22.30 -10.24 -27.19
C GLY A 409 22.54 -11.45 -26.29
N ARG A 410 23.76 -11.66 -25.75
CA ARG A 410 24.14 -12.87 -25.02
C ARG A 410 24.27 -12.68 -23.52
N ARG A 411 24.35 -11.44 -23.06
CA ARG A 411 24.59 -11.13 -21.63
C ARG A 411 23.65 -10.03 -21.16
N ILE A 412 23.21 -10.12 -19.91
CA ILE A 412 22.40 -9.10 -19.24
C ILE A 412 23.14 -8.64 -17.99
N VAL A 413 23.32 -7.33 -17.85
CA VAL A 413 23.76 -6.70 -16.61
C VAL A 413 22.53 -6.11 -15.90
N PHE A 414 22.50 -6.19 -14.58
CA PHE A 414 21.44 -5.62 -13.76
C PHE A 414 21.95 -5.30 -12.35
N SER A 415 21.32 -4.36 -11.67
CA SER A 415 21.53 -4.14 -10.25
C SER A 415 20.66 -5.05 -9.42
N ALA A 416 21.15 -5.53 -8.29
CA ALA A 416 20.36 -6.38 -7.40
C ALA A 416 20.71 -6.21 -5.93
N ILE A 417 19.67 -6.36 -5.08
CA ILE A 417 19.82 -6.38 -3.63
C ILE A 417 19.91 -7.82 -3.16
N GLU A 418 20.98 -8.12 -2.43
CA GLU A 418 21.12 -9.37 -1.70
C GLU A 418 20.22 -9.40 -0.46
N ALA A 419 20.03 -10.58 0.12
CA ALA A 419 19.34 -10.76 1.39
C ALA A 419 19.97 -9.96 2.56
N ARG A 420 21.18 -9.46 2.40
CA ARG A 420 21.89 -8.58 3.33
C ARG A 420 21.62 -7.09 3.11
N GLY A 421 20.87 -6.73 2.07
CA GLY A 421 20.42 -5.37 1.78
C GLY A 421 21.39 -4.50 0.99
N ARG A 422 22.51 -5.03 0.46
CA ARG A 422 23.43 -4.31 -0.41
C ARG A 422 22.98 -4.36 -1.85
N MET A 423 23.20 -3.27 -2.59
CA MET A 423 22.94 -3.15 -4.02
C MET A 423 24.23 -3.26 -4.80
N ASP A 424 24.36 -4.32 -5.57
CA ASP A 424 25.54 -4.59 -6.39
C ASP A 424 25.14 -4.88 -7.85
N LEU A 425 26.13 -4.83 -8.74
CA LEU A 425 25.96 -5.19 -10.16
C LEU A 425 26.21 -6.69 -10.38
N PHE A 426 25.39 -7.26 -11.24
CA PHE A 426 25.47 -8.67 -11.63
C PHE A 426 25.39 -8.82 -13.14
N LEU A 427 26.10 -9.83 -13.67
CA LEU A 427 26.12 -10.24 -15.07
C LEU A 427 25.54 -11.63 -15.23
N LEU A 428 24.52 -11.77 -16.06
CA LEU A 428 23.91 -13.04 -16.45
C LEU A 428 24.35 -13.41 -17.86
N HIS A 429 24.93 -14.62 -18.01
CA HIS A 429 25.18 -15.23 -19.30
C HIS A 429 23.94 -15.98 -19.77
N LEU A 430 23.36 -15.62 -20.92
CA LEU A 430 22.12 -16.21 -21.40
C LEU A 430 22.28 -17.63 -21.96
N GLU A 431 23.48 -18.00 -22.40
CA GLU A 431 23.78 -19.29 -23.00
C GLU A 431 23.70 -20.43 -21.97
N ASP A 432 24.25 -20.25 -20.79
CA ASP A 432 24.35 -21.26 -19.74
C ASP A 432 23.61 -20.89 -18.44
N GLY A 433 23.05 -19.69 -18.36
CA GLY A 433 22.36 -19.16 -17.18
C GLY A 433 23.29 -18.83 -16.01
N LYS A 434 24.61 -18.76 -16.24
CA LYS A 434 25.60 -18.44 -15.20
C LYS A 434 25.46 -17.00 -14.76
N LEU A 435 25.32 -16.81 -13.43
CA LEU A 435 25.34 -15.50 -12.79
C LEU A 435 26.74 -15.19 -12.25
N GLU A 436 27.22 -14.00 -12.54
CA GLU A 436 28.50 -13.48 -12.06
C GLU A 436 28.28 -12.14 -11.34
N ARG A 437 28.86 -11.98 -10.16
CA ARG A 437 28.84 -10.73 -9.43
C ARG A 437 29.94 -9.82 -9.95
N LEU A 438 29.60 -8.55 -10.27
CA LEU A 438 30.55 -7.59 -10.83
C LEU A 438 31.18 -6.70 -9.74
N THR A 439 30.40 -6.31 -8.74
CA THR A 439 30.84 -5.47 -7.61
C THR A 439 30.56 -6.15 -6.28
N GLU A 440 31.41 -5.93 -5.28
CA GLU A 440 31.29 -6.47 -3.94
C GLU A 440 31.96 -5.51 -2.92
N ASP A 441 31.44 -4.32 -2.82
CA ASP A 441 31.96 -3.33 -1.91
C ASP A 441 30.87 -2.65 -1.06
N GLY A 442 31.17 -1.53 -0.43
CA GLY A 442 30.23 -0.86 0.47
C GLY A 442 29.34 0.18 -0.20
N TYR A 443 29.43 0.34 -1.52
CA TYR A 443 28.69 1.34 -2.25
C TYR A 443 27.40 0.76 -2.83
N SER A 444 26.51 1.63 -3.29
CA SER A 444 25.30 1.27 -4.00
C SER A 444 25.48 1.51 -5.50
N GLU A 445 25.25 0.51 -6.32
CA GLU A 445 25.30 0.61 -7.77
C GLU A 445 23.92 0.44 -8.38
N GLU A 446 23.49 1.45 -9.15
CA GLU A 446 22.15 1.51 -9.73
C GLU A 446 22.21 1.82 -11.23
N ASP A 447 21.15 1.52 -11.94
CA ASP A 447 20.87 1.89 -13.33
C ASP A 447 22.04 1.59 -14.30
N PRO A 448 22.54 0.34 -14.35
CA PRO A 448 23.55 0.00 -15.34
C PRO A 448 23.03 0.16 -16.77
N ASP A 449 23.94 0.49 -17.69
CA ASP A 449 23.68 0.54 -19.12
C ASP A 449 24.88 -0.02 -19.89
N TYR A 450 24.60 -0.98 -20.80
CA TYR A 450 25.61 -1.73 -21.52
C TYR A 450 25.99 -1.03 -22.86
N ASN A 451 27.28 -0.81 -23.11
CA ASN A 451 27.71 -0.23 -24.38
C ASN A 451 27.33 -1.17 -25.54
N PRO A 452 26.67 -0.69 -26.61
CA PRO A 452 26.21 -1.54 -27.73
C PRO A 452 27.34 -2.19 -28.53
N HIS A 453 28.57 -1.68 -28.42
CA HIS A 453 29.72 -2.10 -29.25
C HIS A 453 30.94 -2.58 -28.47
N ALA A 454 30.98 -2.39 -27.16
CA ALA A 454 32.12 -2.74 -26.29
C ALA A 454 31.68 -3.42 -25.01
N ASP A 455 32.57 -4.21 -24.39
CA ASP A 455 32.35 -4.84 -23.08
C ASP A 455 32.59 -3.84 -21.95
N VAL A 456 31.79 -2.77 -21.95
CA VAL A 456 31.86 -1.66 -21.02
C VAL A 456 30.44 -1.35 -20.55
N ILE A 457 30.29 -1.04 -19.29
CA ILE A 457 29.04 -0.60 -18.70
C ILE A 457 29.19 0.77 -18.05
N LEU A 458 28.17 1.62 -18.15
CA LEU A 458 27.97 2.77 -17.28
C LEU A 458 27.03 2.37 -16.14
N PHE A 459 27.15 3.04 -15.02
CA PHE A 459 26.23 2.88 -13.89
C PHE A 459 26.30 4.08 -12.96
N THR A 460 25.23 4.28 -12.21
CA THR A 460 25.15 5.27 -11.12
C THR A 460 25.69 4.68 -9.84
N SER A 461 26.51 5.42 -9.08
CA SER A 461 26.98 5.00 -7.76
C SER A 461 27.15 6.18 -6.80
N ASP A 462 26.99 5.90 -5.50
CA ASP A 462 27.29 6.83 -4.39
C ASP A 462 28.77 6.82 -3.97
N ARG A 463 29.65 6.24 -4.78
CA ARG A 463 31.11 6.33 -4.62
C ARG A 463 31.54 7.78 -4.63
N GLY A 464 32.38 8.17 -3.69
CA GLY A 464 32.86 9.56 -3.61
C GLY A 464 31.86 10.56 -3.01
N ALA A 465 30.66 10.15 -2.65
CA ALA A 465 29.62 11.02 -2.09
C ALA A 465 30.02 11.69 -0.75
N GLY A 466 30.98 11.12 -0.04
CA GLY A 466 31.46 11.66 1.24
C GLY A 466 30.35 11.61 2.31
N GLU A 467 30.09 12.76 2.93
CA GLU A 467 29.01 12.89 3.93
C GLU A 467 27.63 13.16 3.29
N ASP A 468 27.63 13.66 2.06
CA ASP A 468 26.39 13.94 1.31
C ASP A 468 25.99 12.73 0.46
N LEU A 469 25.24 11.82 1.06
CA LEU A 469 24.79 10.58 0.44
C LEU A 469 23.85 10.76 -0.75
N ASN A 470 23.31 11.95 -0.95
CA ASN A 470 22.45 12.27 -2.11
C ASN A 470 23.27 12.55 -3.37
N ARG A 471 24.59 12.67 -3.26
CA ARG A 471 25.46 12.79 -4.42
C ARG A 471 25.73 11.42 -4.99
N THR A 472 25.23 11.21 -6.17
CA THR A 472 25.53 10.04 -7.00
C THR A 472 26.26 10.51 -8.25
N HIS A 473 27.11 9.66 -8.82
CA HIS A 473 27.89 9.99 -10.00
C HIS A 473 27.83 8.84 -11.01
N ILE A 474 28.20 9.15 -12.25
CA ILE A 474 28.29 8.15 -13.30
C ILE A 474 29.70 7.56 -13.31
N TYR A 475 29.76 6.25 -13.27
CA TYR A 475 30.98 5.46 -13.37
C TYR A 475 30.93 4.55 -14.59
N GLU A 476 32.13 4.26 -15.12
CA GLU A 476 32.35 3.32 -16.19
C GLU A 476 33.08 2.09 -15.63
N MET A 477 32.69 0.89 -16.04
CA MET A 477 33.39 -0.35 -15.75
C MET A 477 33.74 -1.09 -17.04
N VAL A 478 35.01 -1.41 -17.22
CA VAL A 478 35.49 -2.34 -18.25
C VAL A 478 35.31 -3.75 -17.72
N LEU A 479 34.41 -4.55 -18.32
CA LEU A 479 34.04 -5.87 -17.78
C LEU A 479 35.19 -6.86 -17.73
N ALA A 480 36.17 -6.79 -18.65
CA ALA A 480 37.33 -7.67 -18.71
C ALA A 480 38.30 -7.45 -17.54
N THR A 481 38.53 -6.21 -17.14
CA THR A 481 39.50 -5.82 -16.09
C THR A 481 38.85 -5.57 -14.74
N ARG A 482 37.56 -5.33 -14.70
CA ARG A 482 36.82 -4.85 -13.54
C ARG A 482 37.27 -3.46 -13.05
N GLU A 483 37.99 -2.72 -13.88
CA GLU A 483 38.38 -1.37 -13.58
C GLU A 483 37.16 -0.45 -13.56
N ILE A 484 36.99 0.34 -12.49
CA ILE A 484 35.90 1.30 -12.31
C ILE A 484 36.53 2.68 -12.32
N VAL A 485 36.07 3.53 -13.21
CA VAL A 485 36.52 4.90 -13.34
C VAL A 485 35.37 5.87 -13.27
N PRO A 486 35.48 7.00 -12.54
CA PRO A 486 34.46 8.04 -12.56
C PRO A 486 34.48 8.76 -13.92
N VAL A 487 33.27 8.99 -14.49
CA VAL A 487 33.15 9.70 -15.76
C VAL A 487 32.61 11.11 -15.55
N GLU A 488 31.64 11.28 -14.67
CA GLU A 488 31.10 12.55 -14.23
C GLU A 488 31.08 12.65 -12.72
N GLY A 489 31.17 13.86 -12.17
CA GLY A 489 31.20 14.12 -10.75
C GLY A 489 31.03 15.60 -10.42
N GLY A 490 30.80 15.92 -9.14
CA GLY A 490 30.65 17.30 -8.67
C GLY A 490 29.76 17.42 -7.43
N PRO A 491 29.38 18.63 -7.00
CA PRO A 491 28.52 18.84 -5.82
C PRO A 491 27.01 18.67 -6.14
N PHE A 492 26.65 17.72 -7.02
CA PHE A 492 25.29 17.46 -7.49
C PHE A 492 25.11 15.96 -7.74
N ALA A 493 23.90 15.54 -8.07
CA ALA A 493 23.56 14.16 -8.38
C ALA A 493 23.48 13.94 -9.91
N ASP A 494 24.21 12.92 -10.39
CA ASP A 494 24.15 12.41 -11.76
C ASP A 494 23.60 10.97 -11.73
N THR A 495 22.57 10.68 -12.56
CA THR A 495 21.87 9.40 -12.53
C THR A 495 21.40 8.96 -13.92
N ASN A 496 20.93 7.71 -14.04
CA ASN A 496 20.28 7.14 -15.21
C ASN A 496 21.08 7.31 -16.52
N PRO A 497 22.28 6.80 -16.62
CA PRO A 497 23.04 6.83 -17.88
C PRO A 497 22.35 5.98 -18.95
N ASP A 498 22.54 6.37 -20.24
CA ASP A 498 22.04 5.67 -21.41
C ASP A 498 22.96 5.90 -22.62
N TRP A 499 23.59 4.86 -23.15
CA TRP A 499 24.54 4.94 -24.26
C TRP A 499 23.85 5.35 -25.57
N SER A 500 24.55 6.15 -26.36
CA SER A 500 24.17 6.40 -27.74
C SER A 500 24.26 5.12 -28.59
N PRO A 501 23.46 4.99 -29.66
CA PRO A 501 23.50 3.81 -30.53
C PRO A 501 24.88 3.53 -31.14
N ASP A 502 25.73 4.54 -31.28
CA ASP A 502 27.11 4.39 -31.78
C ASP A 502 28.16 4.09 -30.67
N GLY A 503 27.72 4.04 -29.41
CA GLY A 503 28.53 3.70 -28.23
C GLY A 503 29.63 4.72 -27.87
N LYS A 504 29.57 5.97 -28.37
CA LYS A 504 30.61 6.97 -28.14
C LYS A 504 30.22 8.09 -27.16
N SER A 505 28.96 8.28 -26.93
CA SER A 505 28.36 9.30 -26.09
C SER A 505 27.30 8.68 -25.21
N PHE A 506 26.88 9.37 -24.15
CA PHE A 506 25.74 8.90 -23.35
C PHE A 506 24.92 10.08 -22.80
N LEU A 507 23.63 9.84 -22.63
CA LEU A 507 22.71 10.72 -21.90
C LEU A 507 22.73 10.38 -20.41
N PHE A 508 22.45 11.37 -19.57
CA PHE A 508 22.27 11.17 -18.13
C PHE A 508 21.42 12.29 -17.56
N ILE A 509 20.86 12.10 -16.38
CA ILE A 509 20.15 13.13 -15.60
C ILE A 509 21.12 13.76 -14.62
N SER A 510 21.09 15.09 -14.54
CA SER A 510 21.84 15.85 -13.55
C SER A 510 21.01 16.99 -12.97
N ASP A 511 21.14 17.24 -11.67
CA ASP A 511 20.53 18.38 -10.98
C ASP A 511 21.50 19.56 -10.79
N ARG A 512 22.60 19.60 -11.53
CA ARG A 512 23.70 20.59 -11.45
C ARG A 512 23.26 22.03 -11.63
N ASP A 513 22.16 22.27 -12.30
CA ASP A 513 21.56 23.60 -12.51
C ASP A 513 20.28 23.80 -11.64
N GLY A 514 20.11 22.99 -10.57
CA GLY A 514 19.01 23.09 -9.60
C GLY A 514 17.69 22.43 -10.04
N THR A 515 17.64 21.85 -11.24
CA THR A 515 16.52 21.10 -11.77
C THR A 515 17.05 19.82 -12.41
N PRO A 516 16.41 18.65 -12.19
CA PRO A 516 16.80 17.42 -12.89
C PRO A 516 16.55 17.56 -14.39
N ASP A 517 17.62 17.62 -15.18
CA ASP A 517 17.57 17.79 -16.64
C ASP A 517 18.44 16.74 -17.33
N VAL A 518 18.21 16.56 -18.64
CA VAL A 518 19.00 15.65 -19.47
C VAL A 518 20.27 16.35 -19.96
N TYR A 519 21.38 15.68 -19.78
CA TYR A 519 22.69 16.07 -20.27
C TYR A 519 23.25 15.00 -21.21
N LEU A 520 24.02 15.43 -22.19
CA LEU A 520 24.77 14.56 -23.10
C LEU A 520 26.26 14.68 -22.81
N HIS A 521 26.87 13.56 -22.41
CA HIS A 521 28.32 13.45 -22.29
C HIS A 521 28.92 13.03 -23.62
N ARG A 522 29.98 13.73 -24.05
CA ARG A 522 30.79 13.44 -25.23
C ARG A 522 32.23 13.47 -24.85
N PRO A 523 33.14 12.89 -25.67
CA PRO A 523 34.57 12.96 -25.43
C PRO A 523 35.13 14.40 -25.36
N ASP A 524 34.47 15.38 -25.96
CA ASP A 524 34.86 16.78 -26.01
C ASP A 524 34.16 17.66 -24.95
N GLY A 525 33.21 17.10 -24.16
CA GLY A 525 32.55 17.81 -23.07
C GLY A 525 31.08 17.44 -22.88
N VAL A 526 30.42 18.10 -21.92
CA VAL A 526 29.03 17.87 -21.51
C VAL A 526 28.12 18.98 -22.01
N VAL A 527 27.01 18.60 -22.63
CA VAL A 527 26.02 19.51 -23.21
C VAL A 527 24.67 19.30 -22.59
N ARG A 528 24.06 20.34 -22.02
CA ARG A 528 22.68 20.32 -21.54
C ARG A 528 21.73 20.13 -22.71
N GLN A 529 20.85 19.13 -22.66
CA GLN A 529 19.87 18.80 -23.70
C GLN A 529 18.49 19.39 -23.41
N THR A 530 18.10 19.43 -22.15
CA THR A 530 16.84 20.01 -21.71
C THR A 530 17.07 21.13 -20.70
N ASN A 531 16.12 22.04 -20.58
CA ASN A 531 16.08 23.10 -19.60
C ASN A 531 14.62 23.30 -19.18
N VAL A 532 14.01 22.20 -18.70
CA VAL A 532 12.56 22.22 -18.45
C VAL A 532 12.21 22.87 -17.13
N THR A 533 11.07 23.54 -17.11
CA THR A 533 10.57 24.24 -15.92
C THR A 533 10.35 23.30 -14.73
N THR A 534 10.03 22.04 -14.98
CA THR A 534 9.69 21.07 -13.93
C THR A 534 10.81 20.09 -13.65
N GLY A 535 11.10 19.16 -14.55
CA GLY A 535 12.20 18.22 -14.48
C GLY A 535 12.02 17.02 -15.39
N CYS A 536 13.15 16.43 -15.79
CA CYS A 536 13.21 15.20 -16.57
C CYS A 536 13.73 14.03 -15.73
N SER A 537 13.43 12.81 -16.17
CA SER A 537 13.99 11.57 -15.62
C SER A 537 14.08 10.48 -16.70
N VAL A 538 14.98 9.53 -16.49
CA VAL A 538 15.14 8.32 -17.30
C VAL A 538 15.19 8.62 -18.81
N PRO A 539 16.29 9.23 -19.29
CA PRO A 539 16.49 9.43 -20.71
C PRO A 539 16.76 8.09 -21.42
N ALA A 540 16.39 7.99 -22.68
CA ALA A 540 16.71 6.85 -23.53
C ALA A 540 16.93 7.30 -24.97
N PHE A 541 18.05 6.98 -25.59
CA PHE A 541 18.28 7.27 -27.00
C PHE A 541 17.25 6.57 -27.88
N MET A 542 16.86 7.24 -28.95
CA MET A 542 16.18 6.59 -30.05
C MET A 542 17.19 5.93 -31.00
N PRO A 543 16.78 4.88 -31.74
CA PRO A 543 17.69 4.14 -32.62
C PRO A 543 18.33 4.98 -33.71
N ASP A 544 17.76 6.14 -34.09
CA ASP A 544 18.29 7.06 -35.08
C ASP A 544 19.52 7.86 -34.58
N GLY A 545 19.74 7.88 -33.23
CA GLY A 545 20.82 8.66 -32.62
C GLY A 545 20.67 10.18 -32.69
N GLU A 546 19.57 10.66 -33.30
CA GLU A 546 19.26 12.08 -33.47
C GLU A 546 18.21 12.59 -32.50
N HIS A 547 17.45 11.66 -31.88
CA HIS A 547 16.42 11.92 -30.89
C HIS A 547 16.62 11.07 -29.64
N PHE A 548 15.98 11.51 -28.56
CA PHE A 548 15.89 10.76 -27.32
C PHE A 548 14.50 10.91 -26.69
N LEU A 549 14.12 9.91 -25.90
CA LEU A 549 12.94 9.92 -25.05
C LEU A 549 13.34 10.33 -23.63
N ALA A 550 12.45 11.01 -22.92
CA ALA A 550 12.58 11.19 -21.49
C ALA A 550 11.20 11.25 -20.82
N SER A 551 11.16 10.89 -19.54
CA SER A 551 9.99 11.11 -18.71
C SER A 551 10.03 12.51 -18.13
N VAL A 552 9.04 13.34 -18.44
CA VAL A 552 8.89 14.70 -17.90
C VAL A 552 7.76 14.71 -16.88
N TYR A 553 7.99 15.31 -15.73
CA TYR A 553 6.94 15.55 -14.74
C TYR A 553 6.25 16.86 -15.04
N GLU A 554 4.99 16.80 -15.43
CA GLU A 554 4.17 17.96 -15.78
C GLU A 554 2.71 17.71 -15.41
N ARG A 555 2.02 18.74 -14.90
CA ARG A 555 0.61 18.67 -14.50
C ARG A 555 0.28 17.56 -13.50
N GLY A 556 1.25 17.24 -12.62
CA GLY A 556 1.10 16.21 -11.60
C GLY A 556 1.26 14.78 -12.11
N GLU A 557 1.74 14.57 -13.32
CA GLU A 557 1.90 13.26 -13.96
C GLU A 557 3.25 13.17 -14.69
N PHE A 558 3.69 11.94 -14.96
CA PHE A 558 4.84 11.71 -15.81
C PHE A 558 4.36 11.43 -17.22
N HIS A 559 4.90 12.17 -18.19
CA HIS A 559 4.65 12.03 -19.61
C HIS A 559 5.92 11.64 -20.35
N THR A 560 5.80 10.82 -21.38
CA THR A 560 6.92 10.53 -22.28
C THR A 560 6.99 11.60 -23.35
N TYR A 561 8.13 12.24 -23.45
CA TYR A 561 8.47 13.22 -24.48
C TYR A 561 9.58 12.69 -25.40
N GLU A 562 9.55 13.07 -26.65
CA GLU A 562 10.59 12.92 -27.65
C GLU A 562 11.29 14.26 -27.84
N PHE A 563 12.61 14.31 -27.71
CA PHE A 563 13.44 15.49 -27.86
C PHE A 563 14.49 15.26 -28.94
N PRO A 564 14.81 16.30 -29.76
CA PRO A 564 15.96 16.23 -30.63
C PRO A 564 17.27 16.41 -29.86
N ILE A 565 18.32 15.72 -30.30
CA ILE A 565 19.69 15.94 -29.78
C ILE A 565 20.17 17.31 -30.24
N ARG A 566 20.53 18.16 -29.30
CA ARG A 566 20.97 19.52 -29.50
C ARG A 566 22.50 19.59 -29.51
N ASN A 567 23.05 20.34 -30.47
CA ASN A 567 24.46 20.59 -30.62
C ASN A 567 24.75 22.10 -30.60
N PRO A 568 24.50 22.81 -29.48
CA PRO A 568 24.78 24.23 -29.44
C PRO A 568 26.30 24.46 -29.49
N ALA A 569 26.77 25.25 -30.43
CA ALA A 569 28.18 25.55 -30.66
C ALA A 569 28.90 26.26 -29.49
N HIS A 570 28.18 26.64 -28.41
CA HIS A 570 28.71 27.52 -27.36
C HIS A 570 28.40 27.08 -25.91
N SER A 571 27.94 25.89 -25.65
CA SER A 571 27.59 25.42 -24.27
C SER A 571 28.27 24.13 -23.80
N LEU A 572 29.44 23.80 -24.41
CA LEU A 572 30.26 22.71 -23.88
C LEU A 572 30.84 23.15 -22.55
N ARG A 573 30.41 22.50 -21.48
CA ARG A 573 31.13 22.54 -20.22
C ARG A 573 32.21 21.46 -20.26
N ALA A 574 33.45 21.80 -19.80
CA ALA A 574 34.45 20.74 -19.62
C ALA A 574 33.91 19.70 -18.64
N PRO A 575 34.15 18.40 -18.85
CA PRO A 575 33.90 17.40 -17.83
C PRO A 575 34.50 17.85 -16.51
N LEU A 576 33.75 17.73 -15.43
CA LEU A 576 34.32 18.08 -14.12
C LEU A 576 35.36 17.03 -13.75
N PRO A 577 36.50 17.42 -13.14
CA PRO A 577 37.45 16.45 -12.67
C PRO A 577 36.75 15.52 -11.68
N PRO A 578 37.01 14.21 -11.76
CA PRO A 578 36.44 13.24 -10.83
C PRO A 578 36.77 13.67 -9.39
N ASP A 579 35.74 13.59 -8.52
CA ASP A 579 35.94 13.84 -7.11
C ASP A 579 36.82 12.72 -6.57
N THR A 580 38.09 13.04 -6.29
CA THR A 580 39.08 12.06 -5.87
C THR A 580 38.98 11.68 -4.40
N LEU A 581 38.02 12.26 -3.68
CA LEU A 581 37.77 11.94 -2.29
C LEU A 581 36.98 10.63 -2.18
N GLN A 582 37.66 9.51 -2.38
CA GLN A 582 37.16 8.20 -1.94
C GLN A 582 37.15 8.19 -0.41
N VAL A 583 36.06 8.64 0.19
CA VAL A 583 35.84 8.40 1.60
C VAL A 583 35.20 6.99 1.67
N PRO A 584 35.89 6.01 2.25
CA PRO A 584 35.26 4.71 2.46
C PRO A 584 34.01 4.89 3.30
N TRP A 585 32.92 4.23 2.93
CA TRP A 585 31.66 4.18 3.65
C TRP A 585 31.75 3.70 5.10
N SER A 586 32.93 3.22 5.55
CA SER A 586 33.15 2.86 6.94
C SER A 586 33.18 4.11 7.80
N ARG A 587 32.01 4.68 8.10
CA ARG A 587 31.85 5.45 9.36
C ARG A 587 31.97 4.56 10.58
N ALA A 588 32.76 3.53 10.50
CA ALA A 588 33.00 2.58 11.59
C ALA A 588 34.10 3.09 12.52
N ASP A 589 33.96 4.30 13.03
CA ASP A 589 34.55 4.64 14.32
C ASP A 589 33.76 4.06 15.50
N VAL A 590 32.66 3.34 15.18
CA VAL A 590 31.90 2.61 16.19
C VAL A 590 32.37 1.17 16.19
N ASP A 591 33.07 0.79 17.27
CA ASP A 591 33.52 -0.57 17.49
C ASP A 591 32.27 -1.50 17.53
N PRO A 592 32.08 -2.41 16.53
CA PRO A 592 30.97 -3.33 16.51
C PRO A 592 30.87 -4.21 17.76
N SER A 593 31.97 -4.38 18.49
CA SER A 593 32.01 -5.15 19.74
C SER A 593 31.29 -4.44 20.91
N SER A 594 31.05 -3.12 20.77
CA SER A 594 30.33 -2.34 21.78
C SER A 594 28.82 -2.61 21.77
N PHE A 595 28.26 -3.18 20.72
CA PHE A 595 26.85 -3.45 20.63
C PHE A 595 26.44 -4.78 21.27
N VAL A 596 25.48 -4.73 22.19
CA VAL A 596 24.93 -5.91 22.83
C VAL A 596 23.80 -6.46 21.95
N THR A 597 24.06 -7.57 21.28
CA THR A 597 23.05 -8.25 20.48
C THR A 597 22.45 -9.44 21.24
N LYS A 598 21.13 -9.48 21.36
CA LYS A 598 20.38 -10.55 22.04
C LYS A 598 19.39 -11.20 21.09
N PRO A 599 19.06 -12.51 21.23
CA PRO A 599 17.96 -13.10 20.51
C PRO A 599 16.63 -12.44 20.90
N TYR A 600 15.76 -12.23 19.92
CA TYR A 600 14.42 -11.73 20.15
C TYR A 600 13.62 -12.72 21.03
N ARG A 601 12.85 -12.19 21.98
CA ARG A 601 11.94 -12.97 22.80
C ARG A 601 10.52 -12.39 22.68
N THR A 602 9.55 -13.24 22.39
CA THR A 602 8.14 -12.87 22.35
C THR A 602 7.68 -12.30 23.67
N LYS A 603 7.19 -11.08 23.66
CA LYS A 603 6.54 -10.40 24.80
C LYS A 603 5.28 -9.75 24.29
N PHE A 604 4.15 -10.10 24.89
CA PHE A 604 2.86 -9.52 24.53
C PHE A 604 2.70 -8.14 25.15
N GLY A 605 2.15 -7.23 24.36
CA GLY A 605 1.69 -5.92 24.79
C GLY A 605 0.34 -5.62 24.18
N ILE A 606 -0.39 -4.69 24.75
CA ILE A 606 -1.71 -4.26 24.24
C ILE A 606 -1.53 -3.43 22.98
N ASP A 607 -2.20 -3.81 21.89
CA ASP A 607 -2.30 -3.02 20.65
C ASP A 607 -3.62 -2.27 20.55
N PHE A 608 -4.68 -2.85 21.12
CA PHE A 608 -6.00 -2.25 21.02
C PHE A 608 -6.86 -2.67 22.19
N VAL A 609 -7.58 -1.71 22.76
CA VAL A 609 -8.69 -1.95 23.67
C VAL A 609 -9.85 -1.06 23.21
N GLY A 610 -10.96 -1.69 22.90
CA GLY A 610 -12.17 -0.97 22.50
C GLY A 610 -13.37 -1.53 23.24
N ALA A 611 -14.23 -0.63 23.73
CA ALA A 611 -15.57 -0.96 24.19
C ALA A 611 -16.55 -0.35 23.20
N GLY A 612 -17.57 -1.08 22.83
CA GLY A 612 -18.53 -0.60 21.84
C GLY A 612 -19.78 -1.45 21.76
N VAL A 613 -20.67 -1.04 20.90
CA VAL A 613 -21.86 -1.82 20.56
C VAL A 613 -21.45 -2.87 19.54
N ALA A 614 -21.55 -4.14 19.90
CA ALA A 614 -21.39 -5.23 18.95
C ALA A 614 -22.73 -5.45 18.22
N ILE A 615 -22.70 -5.30 16.92
CA ILE A 615 -23.84 -5.66 16.06
C ILE A 615 -23.56 -7.05 15.51
N ASP A 616 -24.39 -8.04 15.83
CA ASP A 616 -24.40 -9.32 15.12
C ASP A 616 -25.28 -9.20 13.88
N PRO A 617 -24.72 -9.02 12.68
CA PRO A 617 -25.50 -8.88 11.47
C PRO A 617 -26.24 -10.16 11.09
N SER A 618 -25.86 -11.32 11.68
CA SER A 618 -26.50 -12.60 11.42
C SER A 618 -27.74 -12.84 12.28
N ALA A 619 -27.80 -12.21 13.44
CA ALA A 619 -28.91 -12.31 14.37
C ALA A 619 -29.78 -11.04 14.41
N GLY A 620 -29.29 -9.91 13.88
CA GLY A 620 -29.95 -8.60 14.02
C GLY A 620 -29.83 -8.02 15.44
N ASP A 621 -29.03 -8.63 16.30
CA ASP A 621 -28.90 -8.26 17.71
C ASP A 621 -27.85 -7.16 17.89
N ILE A 622 -28.18 -6.19 18.75
CA ILE A 622 -27.27 -5.15 19.20
C ILE A 622 -26.85 -5.52 20.62
N GLY A 623 -25.57 -5.81 20.83
CA GLY A 623 -25.01 -6.12 22.14
C GLY A 623 -23.97 -5.09 22.58
N ASN A 624 -23.80 -4.94 23.88
CA ASN A 624 -22.70 -4.18 24.47
C ASN A 624 -21.52 -5.11 24.68
N GLY A 625 -20.32 -4.68 24.25
CA GLY A 625 -19.17 -5.55 24.36
C GLY A 625 -17.84 -4.80 24.30
N GLY A 626 -16.76 -5.55 24.37
CA GLY A 626 -15.41 -5.06 24.26
C GLY A 626 -14.51 -6.04 23.53
N GLN A 627 -13.44 -5.49 22.99
CA GLN A 627 -12.39 -6.24 22.33
C GLN A 627 -11.03 -5.77 22.86
N MET A 628 -10.14 -6.73 23.11
CA MET A 628 -8.75 -6.48 23.41
C MET A 628 -7.88 -7.28 22.45
N VAL A 629 -6.89 -6.62 21.87
CA VAL A 629 -5.90 -7.23 20.99
C VAL A 629 -4.53 -7.06 21.63
N LEU A 630 -3.84 -8.18 21.86
CA LEU A 630 -2.47 -8.19 22.33
C LEU A 630 -1.60 -8.82 21.24
N THR A 631 -0.48 -8.18 20.92
CA THR A 631 0.51 -8.75 20.00
C THR A 631 1.90 -8.69 20.59
N ASP A 632 2.80 -9.49 20.02
CA ASP A 632 4.23 -9.29 20.24
C ASP A 632 4.73 -8.05 19.46
N LEU A 633 5.97 -7.65 19.66
CA LEU A 633 6.51 -6.45 19.02
C LEU A 633 6.48 -6.52 17.50
N LEU A 634 6.66 -7.70 16.92
CA LEU A 634 6.67 -7.93 15.48
C LEU A 634 5.27 -8.17 14.88
N GLY A 635 4.22 -8.26 15.72
CA GLY A 635 2.86 -8.58 15.30
C GLY A 635 2.64 -10.02 14.85
N ASN A 636 3.65 -10.89 15.03
CA ASN A 636 3.62 -12.28 14.58
C ASN A 636 2.74 -13.19 15.45
N HIS A 637 2.60 -12.85 16.71
CA HIS A 637 1.80 -13.57 17.69
C HIS A 637 0.68 -12.65 18.16
N GLN A 638 -0.57 -13.05 17.96
CA GLN A 638 -1.74 -12.25 18.27
C GLN A 638 -2.70 -12.98 19.19
N ILE A 639 -3.14 -12.33 20.25
CA ILE A 639 -4.23 -12.79 21.12
C ILE A 639 -5.37 -11.80 20.98
N ASN A 640 -6.53 -12.29 20.54
CA ASN A 640 -7.76 -11.51 20.49
C ASN A 640 -8.71 -12.01 21.58
N ILE A 641 -9.22 -11.09 22.37
CA ILE A 641 -10.22 -11.34 23.42
C ILE A 641 -11.44 -10.51 23.06
N ILE A 642 -12.58 -11.16 22.93
CA ILE A 642 -13.86 -10.52 22.66
C ILE A 642 -14.81 -10.92 23.78
N PHE A 643 -15.54 -9.97 24.33
CA PHE A 643 -16.58 -10.21 25.31
C PHE A 643 -17.76 -9.29 25.09
N GLY A 644 -18.96 -9.71 25.47
CA GLY A 644 -20.16 -8.90 25.29
C GLY A 644 -21.38 -9.57 25.87
N THR A 645 -22.49 -8.84 25.86
CA THR A 645 -23.80 -9.33 26.28
C THR A 645 -24.87 -8.75 25.38
N THR A 646 -25.89 -9.56 25.11
CA THR A 646 -27.08 -9.16 24.37
C THR A 646 -28.23 -8.72 25.28
N THR A 647 -28.07 -8.80 26.62
CA THR A 647 -29.12 -8.43 27.57
C THR A 647 -28.91 -7.04 28.13
N GLU A 648 -30.02 -6.33 28.34
CA GLU A 648 -30.06 -5.03 29.02
C GLU A 648 -30.10 -5.15 30.54
N ASP A 649 -30.44 -6.33 31.06
CA ASP A 649 -30.56 -6.55 32.53
C ASP A 649 -29.24 -7.01 33.11
N PHE A 650 -28.67 -6.17 33.99
CA PHE A 650 -27.40 -6.41 34.67
C PHE A 650 -27.38 -7.71 35.49
N SER A 651 -28.51 -8.18 35.98
CA SER A 651 -28.65 -9.43 36.74
C SER A 651 -28.46 -10.68 35.90
N SER A 652 -28.73 -10.59 34.60
CA SER A 652 -28.58 -11.69 33.63
C SER A 652 -27.26 -11.67 32.83
N VAL A 653 -26.46 -10.60 32.94
CA VAL A 653 -25.18 -10.47 32.20
C VAL A 653 -24.25 -11.67 32.35
N LEU A 654 -24.15 -12.25 33.58
CA LEU A 654 -23.31 -13.43 33.81
C LEU A 654 -23.93 -14.75 33.28
N LYS A 655 -25.22 -14.75 32.94
CA LYS A 655 -25.91 -15.93 32.38
C LYS A 655 -25.93 -15.90 30.86
N ASP A 656 -25.86 -14.69 30.27
CA ASP A 656 -26.04 -14.45 28.84
C ASP A 656 -24.84 -13.75 28.23
N PHE A 657 -23.63 -13.98 28.74
CA PHE A 657 -22.42 -13.40 28.24
C PHE A 657 -21.95 -14.13 26.97
N ASN A 658 -21.30 -13.38 26.10
CA ASN A 658 -20.53 -13.86 24.95
C ASN A 658 -19.04 -13.63 25.22
N ALA A 659 -18.21 -14.62 25.01
CA ALA A 659 -16.78 -14.50 25.16
C ALA A 659 -16.07 -15.37 24.11
N ALA A 660 -15.01 -14.84 23.57
CA ALA A 660 -14.11 -15.59 22.71
C ALA A 660 -12.66 -15.15 22.94
N VAL A 661 -11.77 -16.11 23.01
CA VAL A 661 -10.32 -15.88 23.05
C VAL A 661 -9.70 -16.66 21.91
N SER A 662 -8.88 -16.00 21.11
CA SER A 662 -8.13 -16.65 20.05
C SER A 662 -6.66 -16.26 20.09
N TYR A 663 -5.81 -17.23 19.80
CA TYR A 663 -4.38 -17.06 19.57
C TYR A 663 -4.07 -17.38 18.12
N THR A 664 -3.37 -16.48 17.41
CA THR A 664 -2.94 -16.66 16.04
C THR A 664 -1.43 -16.50 15.93
N ASN A 665 -0.78 -17.42 15.24
CA ASN A 665 0.63 -17.37 14.89
C ASN A 665 0.77 -17.12 13.39
N LEU A 666 1.40 -15.98 13.03
CA LEU A 666 1.66 -15.52 11.68
C LEU A 666 3.17 -15.50 11.35
N SER A 667 4.02 -16.08 12.20
CA SER A 667 5.49 -16.00 12.08
C SER A 667 6.07 -16.87 10.94
N HIS A 668 5.28 -17.74 10.35
CA HIS A 668 5.70 -18.71 9.33
C HIS A 668 4.76 -18.66 8.12
N HIS A 669 5.17 -19.32 7.04
CA HIS A 669 4.34 -19.48 5.86
C HIS A 669 3.00 -20.18 6.17
N LEU A 670 3.03 -21.26 6.98
CA LEU A 670 1.82 -21.88 7.50
C LEU A 670 1.37 -21.12 8.76
N ASN A 671 0.27 -20.40 8.65
CA ASN A 671 -0.37 -19.74 9.76
C ASN A 671 -1.30 -20.71 10.51
N TYR A 672 -1.39 -20.58 11.83
CA TYR A 672 -2.36 -21.34 12.61
C TYR A 672 -3.03 -20.50 13.67
N SER A 673 -4.27 -20.86 13.99
CA SER A 673 -5.07 -20.21 15.03
C SER A 673 -5.72 -21.25 15.92
N LEU A 674 -5.76 -20.94 17.23
CA LEU A 674 -6.51 -21.67 18.26
C LEU A 674 -7.54 -20.71 18.84
N ALA A 675 -8.76 -21.17 19.05
CA ALA A 675 -9.81 -20.38 19.66
C ALA A 675 -10.61 -21.18 20.66
N ALA A 676 -11.06 -20.52 21.73
CA ALA A 676 -12.08 -21.00 22.65
C ALA A 676 -13.19 -19.95 22.70
N PHE A 677 -14.44 -20.38 22.73
CA PHE A 677 -15.58 -19.48 22.70
C PHE A 677 -16.77 -19.99 23.49
N HIS A 678 -17.52 -19.05 24.03
CA HIS A 678 -18.86 -19.22 24.58
C HIS A 678 -19.77 -18.15 23.98
N LEU A 679 -20.68 -18.56 23.11
CA LEU A 679 -21.57 -17.67 22.36
C LEU A 679 -23.01 -17.99 22.69
N ASN A 680 -23.78 -16.98 22.98
CA ASN A 680 -25.20 -17.03 23.25
C ASN A 680 -25.94 -16.19 22.23
N SER A 681 -26.77 -16.81 21.41
CA SER A 681 -27.54 -16.15 20.38
C SER A 681 -29.02 -16.38 20.56
N PHE A 682 -29.83 -15.33 20.33
CA PHE A 682 -31.27 -15.39 20.35
C PHE A 682 -31.76 -15.35 18.91
N THR A 683 -32.63 -16.29 18.52
CA THR A 683 -33.29 -16.30 17.22
C THR A 683 -34.76 -16.07 17.43
N ASP A 684 -35.20 -14.82 17.25
CA ASP A 684 -36.62 -14.47 17.28
C ASP A 684 -37.25 -14.90 15.95
N ARG A 685 -38.12 -15.89 16.01
CA ARG A 685 -39.13 -16.11 15.01
C ARG A 685 -40.47 -15.58 15.54
N VAL A 686 -41.26 -15.01 14.69
CA VAL A 686 -42.51 -14.25 14.93
C VAL A 686 -43.41 -14.70 16.10
N PHE A 687 -43.15 -15.86 16.70
CA PHE A 687 -43.88 -16.38 17.89
C PHE A 687 -43.06 -17.31 18.79
N LEU A 688 -41.76 -17.51 18.53
CA LEU A 688 -40.89 -18.43 19.33
C LEU A 688 -39.48 -17.88 19.41
N SER A 689 -39.12 -17.28 20.52
CA SER A 689 -37.73 -16.92 20.83
C SER A 689 -36.98 -18.20 21.23
N ASN A 690 -35.95 -18.59 20.43
CA ASN A 690 -35.08 -19.72 20.74
C ASN A 690 -33.70 -19.16 21.14
N GLN A 691 -33.26 -19.54 22.35
CA GLN A 691 -31.88 -19.26 22.76
C GLN A 691 -30.99 -20.44 22.36
N GLU A 692 -29.86 -20.17 21.72
CA GLU A 692 -28.88 -21.17 21.37
C GLU A 692 -27.52 -20.80 22.02
N LYS A 693 -27.06 -21.67 22.93
CA LYS A 693 -25.73 -21.55 23.57
C LYS A 693 -24.76 -22.49 22.88
N ARG A 694 -23.62 -21.93 22.44
CA ARG A 694 -22.53 -22.66 21.77
C ARG A 694 -21.25 -22.46 22.57
N THR A 695 -20.73 -23.52 23.16
CA THR A 695 -19.47 -23.52 23.88
C THR A 695 -18.51 -24.46 23.19
N GLY A 696 -17.30 -24.02 22.91
CA GLY A 696 -16.38 -24.90 22.18
C GLY A 696 -15.01 -24.30 21.93
N GLY A 697 -14.30 -25.01 21.05
CA GLY A 697 -12.98 -24.61 20.54
C GLY A 697 -12.84 -24.83 19.05
N ALA A 698 -11.92 -24.08 18.46
CA ALA A 698 -11.60 -24.20 17.05
C ALA A 698 -10.08 -24.20 16.85
N PHE A 699 -9.65 -24.94 15.84
CA PHE A 699 -8.30 -24.90 15.32
C PHE A 699 -8.35 -24.64 13.83
N ALA A 700 -7.52 -23.73 13.32
CA ALA A 700 -7.46 -23.42 11.90
C ALA A 700 -6.01 -23.34 11.42
N LEU A 701 -5.80 -23.84 10.22
CA LEU A 701 -4.57 -23.72 9.43
C LEU A 701 -4.86 -22.90 8.19
N SER A 702 -3.98 -21.98 7.83
CA SER A 702 -4.06 -21.21 6.60
C SER A 702 -2.70 -21.23 5.90
N TYR A 703 -2.69 -21.70 4.66
CA TYR A 703 -1.50 -21.78 3.83
C TYR A 703 -1.67 -20.89 2.61
N PRO A 704 -1.11 -19.66 2.61
CA PRO A 704 -1.15 -18.76 1.46
C PRO A 704 -0.20 -19.28 0.37
N LEU A 705 -0.75 -19.57 -0.81
CA LEU A 705 0.01 -19.97 -2.00
C LEU A 705 0.66 -18.74 -2.68
N SER A 706 0.02 -17.59 -2.55
CA SER A 706 0.47 -16.30 -3.07
C SER A 706 -0.23 -15.17 -2.32
N LYS A 707 0.09 -13.92 -2.66
CA LYS A 707 -0.66 -12.73 -2.22
C LYS A 707 -2.17 -12.86 -2.49
N PHE A 708 -2.57 -13.61 -3.52
CA PHE A 708 -3.95 -13.66 -4.00
C PHE A 708 -4.69 -14.95 -3.62
N ASP A 709 -3.97 -16.04 -3.38
CA ASP A 709 -4.53 -17.37 -3.25
C ASP A 709 -4.11 -18.02 -1.94
N ARG A 710 -5.05 -18.72 -1.24
CA ARG A 710 -4.75 -19.55 -0.06
C ARG A 710 -5.67 -20.75 0.06
N ILE A 711 -5.19 -21.75 0.77
CA ILE A 711 -5.94 -22.93 1.20
C ILE A 711 -6.04 -22.90 2.72
N GLU A 712 -7.20 -23.24 3.25
CA GLU A 712 -7.46 -23.25 4.68
C GLU A 712 -8.05 -24.59 5.10
N ALA A 713 -7.67 -25.07 6.27
CA ALA A 713 -8.29 -26.21 6.93
C ALA A 713 -8.69 -25.81 8.34
N SER A 714 -9.89 -26.14 8.75
CA SER A 714 -10.35 -25.83 10.10
C SER A 714 -11.13 -26.97 10.72
N THR A 715 -11.03 -27.10 12.03
CA THR A 715 -11.86 -27.99 12.83
C THR A 715 -12.49 -27.22 13.98
N VAL A 716 -13.75 -27.54 14.26
CA VAL A 716 -14.53 -26.90 15.32
C VAL A 716 -15.19 -27.97 16.15
N PHE A 717 -14.91 -28.00 17.46
CA PHE A 717 -15.60 -28.79 18.45
C PHE A 717 -16.49 -27.89 19.27
N ARG A 718 -17.78 -28.24 19.39
CA ARG A 718 -18.74 -27.45 20.12
C ARG A 718 -19.85 -28.27 20.73
N GLN A 719 -20.23 -27.86 21.94
CA GLN A 719 -21.50 -28.22 22.57
C GLN A 719 -22.55 -27.19 22.19
N ILE A 720 -23.70 -27.62 21.77
CA ILE A 720 -24.83 -26.77 21.38
C ILE A 720 -25.98 -27.09 22.30
N GLU A 721 -26.50 -26.10 22.99
CA GLU A 721 -27.70 -26.17 23.83
C GLU A 721 -28.76 -25.26 23.23
N LYS A 722 -29.91 -25.87 22.83
CA LYS A 722 -31.08 -25.11 22.36
C LYS A 722 -32.09 -25.04 23.46
N ILE A 723 -32.43 -23.82 23.88
CA ILE A 723 -33.39 -23.55 24.95
C ILE A 723 -34.55 -22.74 24.36
N ASN A 724 -35.80 -23.21 24.59
CA ASN A 724 -36.97 -22.45 24.20
C ASN A 724 -37.59 -21.82 25.48
N PRO A 725 -37.45 -20.50 25.68
CA PRO A 725 -38.01 -19.85 26.87
C PRO A 725 -39.51 -19.71 26.84
N ALA A 726 -40.19 -19.92 25.72
CA ALA A 726 -41.65 -19.83 25.61
C ALA A 726 -42.39 -21.06 26.17
N THR A 727 -41.69 -22.13 26.50
CA THR A 727 -42.31 -23.28 27.21
C THR A 727 -42.27 -23.06 28.71
N LEU A 728 -43.40 -23.22 29.38
CA LEU A 728 -43.68 -23.00 30.82
C LEU A 728 -42.67 -23.68 31.81
N ALA A 729 -41.74 -24.48 31.31
CA ALA A 729 -40.75 -25.22 32.13
C ALA A 729 -39.30 -24.93 31.79
N GLY A 730 -38.95 -24.01 30.86
CA GLY A 730 -37.57 -23.83 30.46
C GLY A 730 -36.88 -25.10 29.98
N LEU A 731 -37.63 -26.01 29.39
CA LEU A 731 -37.16 -27.33 29.05
C LEU A 731 -36.08 -27.25 27.99
N ARG A 732 -34.91 -27.74 28.30
CA ARG A 732 -33.77 -27.97 27.41
C ARG A 732 -34.25 -28.84 26.26
N GLN A 733 -34.40 -28.24 25.06
CA GLN A 733 -34.99 -28.96 23.93
C GLN A 733 -34.03 -29.94 23.28
N ARG A 734 -32.75 -29.59 23.21
CA ARG A 734 -31.74 -30.45 22.59
C ARG A 734 -30.32 -30.05 23.01
N GLU A 735 -29.53 -31.05 23.28
CA GLU A 735 -28.10 -30.95 23.48
C GLU A 735 -27.41 -31.79 22.41
N SER A 736 -26.38 -31.24 21.76
CA SER A 736 -25.51 -31.97 20.84
C SER A 736 -24.05 -31.58 21.06
N ILE A 737 -23.16 -32.54 20.92
CA ILE A 737 -21.72 -32.33 20.90
C ILE A 737 -21.23 -32.67 19.50
N THR A 738 -20.80 -31.64 18.75
CA THR A 738 -20.44 -31.80 17.35
C THR A 738 -18.98 -31.47 17.08
N GLY A 739 -18.38 -32.24 16.14
CA GLY A 739 -17.08 -31.96 15.54
C GLY A 739 -17.23 -31.76 14.05
N SER A 740 -16.75 -30.62 13.57
CA SER A 740 -16.78 -30.28 12.14
C SER A 740 -15.37 -30.14 11.60
N VAL A 741 -15.13 -30.59 10.36
CA VAL A 741 -13.87 -30.36 9.63
C VAL A 741 -14.22 -29.70 8.30
N TYR A 742 -13.55 -28.58 7.99
CA TYR A 742 -13.76 -27.84 6.76
C TYR A 742 -12.45 -27.63 6.01
N LEU A 743 -12.51 -27.76 4.69
CA LEU A 743 -11.45 -27.35 3.77
C LEU A 743 -11.97 -26.20 2.93
N SER A 744 -11.12 -25.18 2.74
CA SER A 744 -11.49 -23.99 1.99
C SER A 744 -10.39 -23.61 1.00
N ALA A 745 -10.81 -23.05 -0.14
CA ALA A 745 -9.93 -22.39 -1.09
C ALA A 745 -10.43 -20.97 -1.32
N VAL A 746 -9.50 -20.03 -1.28
CA VAL A 746 -9.82 -18.59 -1.38
C VAL A 746 -8.92 -17.94 -2.42
N ARG A 747 -9.51 -17.12 -3.27
CA ARG A 747 -8.81 -16.23 -4.19
C ARG A 747 -9.37 -14.81 -4.10
N ASP A 748 -8.47 -13.82 -4.04
CA ASP A 748 -8.84 -12.40 -4.10
C ASP A 748 -7.77 -11.60 -4.84
N ASN A 749 -8.00 -11.30 -6.12
CA ASN A 749 -7.15 -10.40 -6.89
C ASN A 749 -7.84 -9.06 -7.20
N THR A 750 -8.83 -8.70 -6.38
CA THR A 750 -9.60 -7.49 -6.55
C THR A 750 -8.75 -6.25 -6.35
N LEU A 751 -8.88 -5.30 -7.27
CA LEU A 751 -8.36 -3.97 -7.11
C LEU A 751 -9.41 -3.11 -6.41
N TRP A 752 -9.00 -2.49 -5.32
CA TRP A 752 -9.81 -1.58 -4.53
C TRP A 752 -9.40 -0.14 -4.81
N THR A 753 -10.39 0.73 -4.91
CA THR A 753 -10.22 2.17 -4.90
C THR A 753 -10.89 2.73 -3.64
N TYR A 754 -10.77 4.02 -3.44
CA TYR A 754 -11.45 4.72 -2.33
C TYR A 754 -12.97 4.47 -2.32
N GLY A 755 -13.57 4.29 -3.50
CA GLY A 755 -15.00 3.98 -3.66
C GLY A 755 -15.37 2.50 -3.51
N GLY A 756 -14.42 1.60 -3.25
CA GLY A 756 -14.69 0.17 -3.16
C GLY A 756 -14.07 -0.65 -4.30
N PRO A 757 -14.50 -1.90 -4.49
CA PRO A 757 -13.94 -2.79 -5.51
C PRO A 757 -14.24 -2.28 -6.93
N LEU A 758 -13.19 -2.19 -7.75
CA LEU A 758 -13.25 -1.67 -9.13
C LEU A 758 -13.14 -2.77 -10.18
N LEU A 759 -12.20 -3.69 -10.00
CA LEU A 759 -11.83 -4.69 -11.00
C LEU A 759 -11.32 -5.94 -10.31
N GLY A 760 -11.59 -7.12 -10.85
CA GLY A 760 -11.00 -8.37 -10.39
C GLY A 760 -11.98 -9.47 -10.10
N TRP A 761 -11.49 -10.51 -9.43
CA TRP A 761 -12.23 -11.68 -9.04
C TRP A 761 -12.03 -12.00 -7.56
N ARG A 762 -13.08 -12.48 -6.93
CA ARG A 762 -13.04 -13.16 -5.64
C ARG A 762 -13.75 -14.47 -5.76
N PHE A 763 -13.20 -15.53 -5.21
CA PHE A 763 -13.97 -16.72 -4.97
C PHE A 763 -13.59 -17.35 -3.63
N TYR A 764 -14.56 -17.99 -3.02
CA TYR A 764 -14.44 -18.76 -1.81
C TYR A 764 -15.24 -20.06 -1.98
N VAL A 765 -14.56 -21.17 -1.78
CA VAL A 765 -15.17 -22.50 -1.73
C VAL A 765 -14.82 -23.11 -0.40
N THR A 766 -15.79 -23.62 0.31
CA THR A 766 -15.58 -24.36 1.55
C THR A 766 -16.53 -25.55 1.63
N GLY A 767 -16.05 -26.64 2.17
CA GLY A 767 -16.90 -27.80 2.40
C GLY A 767 -16.32 -28.74 3.44
N GLY A 768 -17.20 -29.53 4.03
CA GLY A 768 -16.79 -30.53 5.01
C GLY A 768 -17.92 -31.12 5.82
N PRO A 769 -17.64 -32.25 6.50
CA PRO A 769 -18.59 -32.97 7.35
C PRO A 769 -18.63 -32.42 8.77
N THR A 770 -19.76 -32.68 9.42
CA THR A 770 -20.01 -32.53 10.85
C THR A 770 -20.47 -33.87 11.40
N VAL A 771 -19.90 -34.27 12.55
CA VAL A 771 -20.23 -35.49 13.27
C VAL A 771 -20.82 -35.14 14.62
N ASP A 772 -21.89 -35.79 15.04
CA ASP A 772 -22.47 -35.71 16.38
C ASP A 772 -21.96 -36.89 17.24
N PHE A 773 -21.28 -36.57 18.34
CA PHE A 773 -20.69 -37.55 19.26
C PHE A 773 -21.67 -38.09 20.30
N LEU A 774 -22.87 -37.51 20.47
CA LEU A 774 -23.90 -37.96 21.41
C LEU A 774 -24.88 -39.01 20.86
N GLY A 775 -24.56 -39.63 19.70
CA GLY A 775 -25.29 -40.82 19.30
C GLY A 775 -25.83 -40.89 17.89
N ARG A 776 -25.54 -39.93 17.01
CA ARG A 776 -26.01 -39.94 15.63
C ARG A 776 -24.95 -40.23 14.57
N GLY A 777 -23.68 -40.25 14.94
CA GLY A 777 -22.57 -40.39 13.99
C GLY A 777 -22.51 -39.22 13.00
N PHE A 778 -22.61 -39.51 11.68
CA PHE A 778 -22.70 -38.47 10.67
C PHE A 778 -23.89 -37.57 10.88
N ASP A 779 -23.69 -36.28 11.15
CA ASP A 779 -24.75 -35.30 11.34
C ASP A 779 -25.08 -34.59 10.03
N SER A 780 -24.11 -33.92 9.44
CA SER A 780 -24.33 -33.11 8.23
C SER A 780 -23.06 -32.85 7.45
N SER A 781 -23.21 -32.41 6.20
CA SER A 781 -22.12 -31.87 5.40
C SER A 781 -22.51 -30.53 4.83
N LEU A 782 -21.54 -29.65 4.69
CA LEU A 782 -21.66 -28.31 4.09
C LEU A 782 -20.85 -28.24 2.80
N LEU A 783 -21.42 -27.60 1.76
CA LEU A 783 -20.68 -27.07 0.62
C LEU A 783 -21.16 -25.64 0.35
N GLN A 784 -20.26 -24.69 0.38
CA GLN A 784 -20.53 -23.29 0.07
C GLN A 784 -19.60 -22.81 -1.01
N PHE A 785 -20.15 -22.00 -1.92
CA PHE A 785 -19.42 -21.34 -3.00
C PHE A 785 -19.88 -19.89 -3.10
N ASP A 786 -18.97 -18.92 -3.08
CA ASP A 786 -19.21 -17.47 -3.26
C ASP A 786 -18.22 -16.97 -4.31
N VAL A 787 -18.72 -16.54 -5.47
CA VAL A 787 -17.93 -15.98 -6.56
C VAL A 787 -18.38 -14.56 -6.81
N ARG A 788 -17.40 -13.66 -6.95
CA ARG A 788 -17.64 -12.26 -7.24
C ARG A 788 -16.76 -11.80 -8.39
N ARG A 789 -17.35 -11.05 -9.31
CA ARG A 789 -16.65 -10.43 -10.44
C ARG A 789 -16.92 -8.95 -10.45
N TYR A 790 -15.85 -8.17 -10.61
CA TYR A 790 -15.91 -6.73 -10.78
C TYR A 790 -15.36 -6.39 -12.16
N VAL A 791 -16.14 -5.66 -12.95
CA VAL A 791 -15.80 -5.24 -14.30
C VAL A 791 -15.84 -3.72 -14.35
N LYS A 792 -14.71 -3.10 -14.66
CA LYS A 792 -14.62 -1.66 -14.86
C LYS A 792 -15.24 -1.32 -16.21
N LEU A 793 -16.28 -0.47 -16.21
CA LEU A 793 -16.94 0.04 -17.41
C LEU A 793 -16.52 1.48 -17.76
N GLY A 794 -15.93 2.19 -16.81
CA GLY A 794 -15.44 3.55 -16.94
C GLY A 794 -14.48 3.90 -15.80
N PRO A 795 -13.91 5.09 -15.77
CA PRO A 795 -12.91 5.46 -14.75
C PRO A 795 -13.37 5.21 -13.30
N ARG A 796 -14.63 5.39 -13.02
CA ARG A 796 -15.25 5.22 -11.69
C ARG A 796 -16.55 4.41 -11.72
N VAL A 797 -16.85 3.75 -12.85
CA VAL A 797 -18.06 2.95 -13.05
C VAL A 797 -17.69 1.48 -13.01
N THR A 798 -18.40 0.71 -12.17
CA THR A 798 -18.12 -0.72 -11.97
C THR A 798 -19.41 -1.52 -12.07
N LEU A 799 -19.38 -2.59 -12.85
CA LEU A 799 -20.38 -3.66 -12.78
C LEU A 799 -19.88 -4.72 -11.78
N ALA A 800 -20.57 -4.84 -10.66
CA ALA A 800 -20.30 -5.85 -9.64
C ALA A 800 -21.32 -7.00 -9.79
N MET A 801 -20.82 -8.23 -9.83
CA MET A 801 -21.65 -9.43 -9.92
C MET A 801 -21.23 -10.41 -8.82
N ARG A 802 -22.20 -11.06 -8.19
CA ARG A 802 -21.97 -12.07 -7.16
C ARG A 802 -22.91 -13.24 -7.37
N TYR A 803 -22.38 -14.46 -7.21
CA TYR A 803 -23.16 -15.67 -7.11
C TYR A 803 -22.75 -16.44 -5.86
N VAL A 804 -23.75 -16.79 -5.03
CA VAL A 804 -23.56 -17.60 -3.83
C VAL A 804 -24.45 -18.80 -3.88
N THR A 805 -23.91 -19.97 -3.60
CA THR A 805 -24.71 -21.16 -3.31
C THR A 805 -24.21 -21.81 -2.03
N ARG A 806 -25.14 -22.25 -1.22
CA ARG A 806 -24.89 -23.02 0.00
C ARG A 806 -25.74 -24.26 -0.01
N ASN A 807 -25.15 -25.39 0.27
CA ASN A 807 -25.80 -26.69 0.26
C ASN A 807 -25.47 -27.45 1.53
N ALA A 808 -26.48 -27.99 2.19
CA ALA A 808 -26.33 -28.84 3.36
C ALA A 808 -27.02 -30.18 3.14
N TRP A 809 -26.37 -31.26 3.55
CA TRP A 809 -26.86 -32.64 3.54
C TRP A 809 -26.82 -33.21 4.95
N GLY A 810 -27.68 -34.15 5.25
CA GLY A 810 -27.73 -34.87 6.54
C GLY A 810 -28.80 -34.35 7.48
N GLY A 811 -28.48 -34.15 8.76
CA GLY A 811 -29.42 -33.72 9.80
C GLY A 811 -30.14 -32.41 9.52
N ASP A 812 -31.26 -32.16 10.20
CA ASP A 812 -32.17 -31.03 9.92
C ASP A 812 -31.68 -29.69 10.46
N ASP A 813 -30.55 -29.66 11.17
CA ASP A 813 -30.11 -28.49 11.93
C ASP A 813 -29.31 -27.48 11.12
N LEU A 814 -28.76 -27.87 9.94
CA LEU A 814 -28.00 -26.96 9.10
C LEU A 814 -28.91 -26.36 7.99
N VAL A 815 -29.29 -25.13 8.22
CA VAL A 815 -30.14 -24.36 7.32
C VAL A 815 -29.55 -23.00 7.03
N PHE A 816 -29.87 -22.45 5.85
CA PHE A 816 -29.42 -21.16 5.40
C PHE A 816 -30.61 -20.23 5.19
N TYR A 817 -30.34 -18.94 5.30
CA TYR A 817 -31.33 -17.90 5.20
C TYR A 817 -31.08 -17.00 3.99
N LEU A 818 -32.16 -16.50 3.38
CA LEU A 818 -32.18 -15.40 2.43
C LEU A 818 -33.18 -14.35 2.90
N GLY A 819 -33.01 -13.12 2.47
CA GLY A 819 -33.74 -11.93 2.86
C GLY A 819 -32.85 -10.95 3.64
N GLY A 820 -33.11 -9.67 3.45
CA GLY A 820 -32.37 -8.57 4.04
C GLY A 820 -31.22 -8.03 3.19
N PRO A 821 -30.60 -6.93 3.63
CA PRO A 821 -29.69 -6.08 2.83
C PRO A 821 -28.41 -6.76 2.35
N TRP A 822 -28.03 -7.90 2.95
CA TRP A 822 -26.81 -8.66 2.63
C TRP A 822 -27.01 -9.78 1.62
N THR A 823 -28.28 -10.13 1.39
CA THR A 823 -28.65 -11.26 0.54
C THR A 823 -29.67 -10.84 -0.53
N LEU A 824 -30.93 -11.09 -0.32
CA LEU A 824 -32.03 -10.71 -1.20
C LEU A 824 -32.69 -9.44 -0.64
N ARG A 825 -32.30 -8.28 -1.15
CA ARG A 825 -32.79 -6.96 -0.70
C ARG A 825 -34.31 -6.82 -0.98
N GLY A 826 -35.00 -5.97 -0.22
CA GLY A 826 -36.45 -5.75 -0.35
C GLY A 826 -37.34 -6.83 0.28
N TYR A 827 -36.71 -7.83 0.87
CA TYR A 827 -37.42 -8.84 1.67
C TYR A 827 -36.93 -8.75 3.13
N PRO A 828 -37.81 -9.07 4.10
CA PRO A 828 -37.45 -9.09 5.51
C PRO A 828 -36.19 -9.92 5.79
N TYR A 829 -35.48 -9.56 6.85
CA TYR A 829 -34.27 -10.26 7.25
C TYR A 829 -34.57 -11.73 7.60
N ASN A 830 -33.80 -12.67 7.00
CA ASN A 830 -33.92 -14.10 7.21
C ASN A 830 -35.33 -14.70 6.89
N GLU A 831 -36.08 -14.08 6.00
CA GLU A 831 -37.46 -14.51 5.67
C GLU A 831 -37.52 -15.93 5.08
N PHE A 832 -36.56 -16.25 4.21
CA PHE A 832 -36.57 -17.53 3.49
C PHE A 832 -35.51 -18.47 4.09
N LEU A 833 -35.94 -19.69 4.33
CA LEU A 833 -35.16 -20.74 4.96
C LEU A 833 -35.05 -21.96 4.07
N GLY A 834 -33.82 -22.50 3.91
CA GLY A 834 -33.63 -23.73 3.15
C GLY A 834 -32.30 -24.42 3.45
N ARG A 835 -32.18 -25.69 3.04
CA ARG A 835 -30.92 -26.44 3.08
C ARG A 835 -30.03 -26.12 1.89
N THR A 836 -30.67 -25.71 0.80
CA THR A 836 -29.99 -25.19 -0.39
C THR A 836 -30.43 -23.76 -0.61
N THR A 837 -29.46 -22.86 -0.82
CA THR A 837 -29.74 -21.49 -1.20
C THR A 837 -28.90 -21.13 -2.41
N HIS A 838 -29.52 -20.39 -3.32
CA HIS A 838 -28.88 -19.74 -4.45
C HIS A 838 -29.18 -18.25 -4.39
N LEU A 839 -28.15 -17.44 -4.59
CA LEU A 839 -28.27 -15.99 -4.60
C LEU A 839 -27.41 -15.43 -5.73
N PHE A 840 -28.03 -14.61 -6.55
CA PHE A 840 -27.35 -13.82 -7.58
C PHE A 840 -27.59 -12.34 -7.30
N ASN A 841 -26.53 -11.54 -7.24
CA ASN A 841 -26.61 -10.09 -7.14
C ASN A 841 -25.82 -9.49 -8.31
N THR A 842 -26.39 -8.49 -8.96
CA THR A 842 -25.69 -7.66 -9.93
C THR A 842 -25.95 -6.19 -9.65
N GLU A 843 -24.95 -5.36 -9.80
CA GLU A 843 -25.00 -3.97 -9.37
C GLU A 843 -24.10 -3.09 -10.24
N LEU A 844 -24.68 -2.11 -10.92
CA LEU A 844 -23.95 -1.06 -11.60
C LEU A 844 -23.70 0.09 -10.62
N ARG A 845 -22.46 0.32 -10.28
CA ARG A 845 -21.99 1.36 -9.34
C ARG A 845 -21.36 2.52 -10.10
N PHE A 846 -21.76 3.74 -9.77
CA PHE A 846 -21.29 4.96 -10.43
C PHE A 846 -21.16 6.12 -9.43
N PRO A 847 -20.30 7.11 -9.67
CA PRO A 847 -20.18 8.26 -8.80
C PRO A 847 -21.44 9.14 -8.87
N LEU A 848 -21.93 9.61 -7.72
CA LEU A 848 -22.99 10.61 -7.62
C LEU A 848 -22.40 11.99 -7.28
N LEU A 849 -21.51 12.04 -6.28
CA LEU A 849 -20.84 13.27 -5.83
C LEU A 849 -19.40 12.92 -5.46
N ASP A 850 -18.45 13.74 -5.90
CA ASP A 850 -17.02 13.63 -5.59
C ASP A 850 -16.66 14.45 -4.37
N GLY A 851 -16.92 13.91 -3.19
CA GLY A 851 -16.65 14.57 -1.94
C GLY A 851 -17.66 15.67 -1.58
N LEU A 852 -18.00 15.77 -0.33
CA LEU A 852 -18.86 16.83 0.21
C LEU A 852 -18.25 17.31 1.53
N ARG A 853 -17.89 18.59 1.60
CA ARG A 853 -17.48 19.24 2.83
C ARG A 853 -18.65 20.05 3.39
N ILE A 854 -19.11 19.66 4.58
CA ILE A 854 -20.18 20.36 5.30
C ILE A 854 -19.52 21.11 6.46
N VAL A 855 -19.53 22.42 6.40
CA VAL A 855 -19.02 23.25 7.52
C VAL A 855 -20.13 23.40 8.56
N LEU A 856 -19.93 22.80 9.73
CA LEU A 856 -20.83 22.89 10.86
C LEU A 856 -20.23 23.81 11.94
N PRO A 857 -21.07 24.39 12.85
CA PRO A 857 -20.58 25.29 13.90
C PRO A 857 -19.54 24.66 14.86
N PHE A 858 -19.38 23.34 14.81
CA PHE A 858 -18.43 22.56 15.63
C PHE A 858 -17.29 21.93 14.83
N GLY A 859 -17.10 22.33 13.57
CA GLY A 859 -16.06 21.90 12.67
C GLY A 859 -16.58 21.33 11.35
N PRO A 860 -15.73 21.25 10.32
CA PRO A 860 -16.11 20.66 9.04
C PRO A 860 -16.28 19.15 9.16
N ILE A 861 -17.25 18.59 8.43
CA ILE A 861 -17.38 17.17 8.16
C ILE A 861 -17.05 16.95 6.70
N GLU A 862 -16.05 16.16 6.43
CA GLU A 862 -15.62 15.78 5.09
C GLU A 862 -16.16 14.38 4.77
N LEU A 863 -17.03 14.32 3.76
CA LEU A 863 -17.61 13.08 3.26
C LEU A 863 -16.94 12.75 1.92
N PRO A 864 -16.19 11.65 1.82
CA PRO A 864 -15.27 11.46 0.70
C PRO A 864 -15.97 11.31 -0.65
N MET A 865 -16.87 10.36 -0.82
CA MET A 865 -17.57 10.13 -2.09
C MET A 865 -18.91 9.47 -1.88
N PHE A 866 -19.94 9.99 -2.54
CA PHE A 866 -21.23 9.33 -2.67
C PHE A 866 -21.29 8.56 -3.98
N ARG A 867 -21.69 7.30 -3.91
CA ARG A 867 -21.91 6.44 -5.07
C ARG A 867 -23.38 6.10 -5.22
N GLY A 868 -23.84 6.08 -6.47
CA GLY A 868 -25.12 5.50 -6.84
C GLY A 868 -24.97 4.03 -7.21
N ALA A 869 -26.04 3.29 -7.08
CA ALA A 869 -26.12 1.91 -7.51
C ALA A 869 -27.48 1.62 -8.15
N LEU A 870 -27.46 0.94 -9.30
CA LEU A 870 -28.61 0.27 -9.86
C LEU A 870 -28.40 -1.23 -9.68
N PHE A 871 -29.36 -1.95 -9.11
CA PHE A 871 -29.13 -3.35 -8.80
C PHE A 871 -30.32 -4.26 -9.12
N PHE A 872 -29.97 -5.50 -9.35
CA PHE A 872 -30.88 -6.61 -9.47
C PHE A 872 -30.38 -7.77 -8.62
N ASP A 873 -31.26 -8.30 -7.77
CA ASP A 873 -31.01 -9.49 -6.97
C ASP A 873 -31.97 -10.59 -7.40
N ALA A 874 -31.51 -11.84 -7.39
CA ALA A 874 -32.36 -13.01 -7.53
C ALA A 874 -31.91 -14.07 -6.52
N GLY A 875 -32.87 -14.66 -5.84
CA GLY A 875 -32.56 -15.65 -4.81
C GLY A 875 -33.63 -16.76 -4.71
N ARG A 876 -33.17 -17.88 -4.22
CA ARG A 876 -34.01 -19.05 -4.03
C ARG A 876 -33.53 -19.87 -2.83
N THR A 877 -34.47 -20.44 -2.09
CA THR A 877 -34.22 -21.47 -1.07
C THR A 877 -34.98 -22.77 -1.42
N SER A 878 -34.37 -23.91 -1.11
CA SER A 878 -34.99 -25.20 -1.25
C SER A 878 -34.71 -26.08 -0.02
N ARG A 879 -35.70 -26.91 0.34
CA ARG A 879 -35.51 -27.95 1.36
C ARG A 879 -34.82 -29.18 0.78
N ASN A 880 -34.83 -29.36 -0.53
CA ASN A 880 -34.18 -30.47 -1.24
C ASN A 880 -32.82 -30.04 -1.80
N THR A 881 -31.86 -30.96 -1.76
CA THR A 881 -30.52 -30.72 -2.28
C THR A 881 -30.49 -30.69 -3.80
N PHE A 882 -29.71 -29.76 -4.40
CA PHE A 882 -29.36 -29.63 -5.83
C PHE A 882 -30.46 -29.32 -6.85
N SER A 883 -31.69 -28.96 -6.44
CA SER A 883 -32.69 -28.56 -7.43
C SER A 883 -32.48 -27.09 -7.89
N VAL A 884 -31.86 -26.89 -9.03
CA VAL A 884 -31.67 -25.54 -9.64
C VAL A 884 -32.89 -25.12 -10.46
N LEU A 885 -33.75 -26.04 -10.85
CA LEU A 885 -34.84 -25.83 -11.85
C LEU A 885 -36.26 -25.75 -11.29
N ASP A 886 -36.44 -25.93 -9.98
CA ASP A 886 -37.76 -25.74 -9.36
C ASP A 886 -38.14 -24.26 -9.22
N THR A 887 -39.39 -23.94 -9.34
CA THR A 887 -39.98 -22.75 -9.93
C THR A 887 -40.06 -21.49 -9.04
N ASP A 888 -39.52 -21.42 -7.87
CA ASP A 888 -39.76 -20.30 -6.95
C ASP A 888 -38.52 -19.37 -6.77
N TRP A 889 -38.03 -18.83 -7.87
CA TRP A 889 -37.05 -17.73 -7.81
C TRP A 889 -37.77 -16.42 -7.50
N LEU A 890 -37.23 -15.72 -6.50
CA LEU A 890 -37.66 -14.38 -6.14
C LEU A 890 -36.55 -13.39 -6.53
N GLY A 891 -36.96 -12.20 -6.90
CA GLY A 891 -36.02 -11.17 -7.30
C GLY A 891 -36.33 -9.80 -6.68
N THR A 892 -35.44 -8.86 -6.89
CA THR A 892 -35.62 -7.46 -6.50
C THR A 892 -34.89 -6.59 -7.49
N LEU A 893 -35.54 -5.57 -7.98
CA LEU A 893 -34.92 -4.43 -8.65
C LEU A 893 -34.78 -3.31 -7.65
N GLY A 894 -33.72 -2.49 -7.78
CA GLY A 894 -33.59 -1.37 -6.88
C GLY A 894 -32.56 -0.33 -7.31
N VAL A 895 -32.68 0.80 -6.64
CA VAL A 895 -31.72 1.89 -6.71
C VAL A 895 -31.17 2.17 -5.32
N GLY A 896 -29.90 2.50 -5.22
CA GLY A 896 -29.26 2.79 -3.94
C GLY A 896 -28.29 3.94 -4.02
N ALA A 897 -28.01 4.50 -2.85
CA ALA A 897 -26.93 5.43 -2.64
C ALA A 897 -26.07 4.92 -1.49
N GLU A 898 -24.76 5.00 -1.64
CA GLU A 898 -23.81 4.56 -0.63
C GLU A 898 -22.80 5.66 -0.32
N LEU A 899 -22.49 5.78 0.97
CA LEU A 899 -21.40 6.60 1.48
C LEU A 899 -20.32 5.66 2.01
N ASN A 900 -19.16 5.71 1.39
CA ASN A 900 -17.99 4.97 1.82
C ASN A 900 -17.11 5.89 2.69
N LEU A 901 -16.91 5.52 3.94
CA LEU A 901 -16.11 6.25 4.91
C LEU A 901 -14.65 5.74 5.00
N GLY A 902 -14.13 5.19 3.92
CA GLY A 902 -12.77 4.64 3.85
C GLY A 902 -12.68 3.26 4.51
N TYR A 903 -11.98 3.16 5.63
CA TYR A 903 -11.85 1.90 6.39
C TYR A 903 -13.08 1.57 7.24
N ALA A 904 -14.04 2.50 7.35
CA ALA A 904 -15.27 2.33 8.09
C ALA A 904 -16.33 1.54 7.30
N PRO A 905 -17.37 1.03 7.96
CA PRO A 905 -18.52 0.44 7.28
C PRO A 905 -19.17 1.42 6.30
N VAL A 906 -19.70 0.89 5.22
CA VAL A 906 -20.47 1.67 4.24
C VAL A 906 -21.86 1.96 4.80
N ILE A 907 -22.29 3.21 4.73
CA ILE A 907 -23.68 3.58 4.97
C ILE A 907 -24.42 3.51 3.63
N ARG A 908 -25.51 2.75 3.58
CA ARG A 908 -26.25 2.51 2.35
C ARG A 908 -27.76 2.72 2.54
N VAL A 909 -28.34 3.38 1.56
CA VAL A 909 -29.79 3.58 1.43
C VAL A 909 -30.24 2.93 0.13
N ASN A 910 -31.24 2.04 0.19
CA ASN A 910 -31.81 1.41 -0.97
C ASN A 910 -33.32 1.66 -1.06
N PHE A 911 -33.80 1.86 -2.28
CA PHE A 911 -35.22 1.71 -2.65
C PHE A 911 -35.37 0.44 -3.48
N THR A 912 -36.27 -0.43 -3.09
CA THR A 912 -36.38 -1.78 -3.60
C THR A 912 -37.79 -2.08 -4.13
N TRP A 913 -37.88 -2.83 -5.22
CA TRP A 913 -39.12 -3.34 -5.81
C TRP A 913 -38.99 -4.86 -5.95
N PRO A 914 -39.59 -5.63 -5.02
CA PRO A 914 -39.61 -7.09 -5.11
C PRO A 914 -40.32 -7.59 -6.36
N THR A 915 -39.86 -8.72 -6.87
CA THR A 915 -40.43 -9.37 -8.08
C THR A 915 -40.40 -10.88 -7.95
N ASP A 916 -41.33 -11.56 -8.58
CA ASP A 916 -41.33 -13.00 -8.83
C ASP A 916 -40.67 -13.39 -10.16
N LEU A 917 -39.89 -12.47 -10.76
CA LEU A 917 -39.24 -12.50 -12.08
C LEU A 917 -40.23 -12.43 -13.27
N VAL A 918 -41.51 -12.34 -13.00
CA VAL A 918 -42.58 -12.16 -14.01
C VAL A 918 -43.27 -10.80 -13.81
N THR A 919 -43.59 -10.50 -12.57
CA THR A 919 -44.28 -9.26 -12.19
C THR A 919 -43.50 -8.49 -11.15
N ILE A 920 -43.45 -7.15 -11.27
CA ILE A 920 -42.82 -6.27 -10.27
C ILE A 920 -43.93 -5.81 -9.31
N LYS A 921 -43.71 -6.01 -8.01
CA LYS A 921 -44.66 -5.54 -6.99
C LYS A 921 -44.70 -4.02 -6.99
N LYS A 922 -45.90 -3.45 -6.84
CA LYS A 922 -46.09 -1.97 -6.84
C LYS A 922 -45.54 -1.29 -5.58
N ASP A 923 -45.48 -2.03 -4.47
CA ASP A 923 -45.03 -1.50 -3.19
C ASP A 923 -43.51 -1.47 -3.17
N SER A 924 -42.96 -0.27 -3.04
CA SER A 924 -41.49 -0.08 -2.87
C SER A 924 -41.10 -0.24 -1.41
N GLY A 925 -39.98 -0.90 -1.17
CA GLY A 925 -39.35 -0.99 0.13
C GLY A 925 -38.25 0.11 0.29
N PHE A 926 -38.06 0.53 1.52
CA PHE A 926 -36.94 1.41 1.93
C PHE A 926 -36.05 0.66 2.91
N GLU A 927 -34.74 0.63 2.63
CA GLU A 927 -33.76 -0.01 3.49
C GLU A 927 -32.62 0.98 3.80
N LEU A 928 -32.30 1.16 5.07
CA LEU A 928 -31.09 1.82 5.56
C LEU A 928 -30.26 0.79 6.30
N PHE A 929 -29.00 0.66 5.94
CA PHE A 929 -28.11 -0.21 6.69
C PHE A 929 -26.67 0.32 6.72
N ILE A 930 -25.94 -0.16 7.72
CA ILE A 930 -24.52 0.09 7.90
C ILE A 930 -23.80 -1.24 7.83
N GLY A 931 -22.78 -1.33 6.96
CA GLY A 931 -22.05 -2.58 6.80
C GLY A 931 -21.01 -2.54 5.69
N TYR A 932 -20.63 -3.68 5.13
CA TYR A 932 -19.58 -3.77 4.14
C TYR A 932 -20.14 -4.09 2.75
N ASN A 933 -19.52 -3.55 1.70
CA ASN A 933 -19.82 -3.89 0.31
C ASN A 933 -19.35 -5.31 -0.04
N TYR A 934 -20.15 -6.01 -0.86
CA TYR A 934 -19.73 -7.29 -1.45
C TYR A 934 -18.89 -7.11 -2.69
#